data_ef5d3678d3f20b736328384c96bea876
#
_entry.id   ef5d3678d3f20b736328384c96bea876
#
_cell.length_a   1.000
_cell.length_b   1.000
_cell.length_c   1.000
_cell.angle_alpha   90.00
_cell.angle_beta   90.00
_cell.angle_gamma   90.00
#
_symmetry.space_group_name_H-M   'P 1'
#
loop_
_entity.id
_entity.type
_entity.pdbx_description
1 polymer ?
#
loop_
_entity_poly.entity_id
_entity_poly.type
_entity_poly.pdbx_seq_one_letter_code
_entity_poly.pdbx_strand_id
1 'polypeptide(L)'
;MPKFYIFVTDCFCNVMPYTSYSEKLPGPGCRILFRTLVLTFCLCLLSGFEVRAQSAQRKFVVRGRVTDEAGTPLVGVTVVEHGTSNGVATLSGGEFSIGVAPGAVLDVSCVGYVPRSVPTENRTGLDITLEEDVKAIADVIVTALGLERNYADLTYSADKIKGTQLTNVKSSNMILSLAGKSAGVQVNESSSGAGASSKVSIRGVRSVASDNQPLYVVDGMPILNSSPEQAYTAIGGVADAGNRDGGDGISNLNAEDIESVSILKGAPAAALYGSQAANGVILITTKKGSAAKRQPVTFTSNLTFQSPFRLPDFQNRYGVSGGVESWGARAAMKAYDNAGDFFRTGVTAMNSLSVSSGTEQMQTYFSYANTAERGITGSNRLMRHNFNLRATTGLFRDRIKLDGNISFMRQVVKDKPVPGGFYMNPLVGLYRFPRGVDMTPYREHFEVYDPDRKLSVQKWIAPSDDFEQNPYWITNRIRSKSLRNRVMASLSADWKVNGWLRIRARGNVDYIDDKVRQRFYASTAPALAGNNGRYIESGYSETLFNGEVLALFDRRFTPDWTFSATVGASLNDRTVNSLRIDSKTASLYYPNVFNVANIVMNSSAYVDEQIDARRQIQSLFATASVKYAESLNLEVTGRNDWASTLAYTSHEGSGFFYYSLGASWVCLLYTSPSPRDRSVSR
;
A
#
# COMPACT_ATOMS: atom_id res chain seq x y z
N MET A 1 -12.62 23.36 23.66
CA MET A 1 -13.30 22.40 22.76
C MET A 1 -14.12 22.99 21.58
N PRO A 2 -13.84 24.17 21.01
CA PRO A 2 -14.60 24.66 19.84
C PRO A 2 -13.91 24.47 18.47
N LYS A 3 -12.67 23.95 18.42
CA LYS A 3 -11.95 23.83 17.13
C LYS A 3 -12.13 22.50 16.38
N PHE A 4 -12.73 21.49 17.00
CA PHE A 4 -12.97 20.17 16.37
C PHE A 4 -14.20 20.16 15.43
N TYR A 5 -15.13 21.09 15.63
CA TYR A 5 -16.39 21.17 14.89
C TYR A 5 -16.25 21.75 13.47
N ILE A 6 -15.22 22.56 13.23
CA ILE A 6 -15.00 23.21 11.91
C ILE A 6 -14.34 22.24 10.91
N PHE A 7 -13.58 21.25 11.39
CA PHE A 7 -12.83 20.33 10.53
C PHE A 7 -13.70 19.26 9.84
N VAL A 8 -14.82 18.90 10.44
CA VAL A 8 -15.74 17.87 9.88
C VAL A 8 -16.67 18.48 8.81
N THR A 9 -17.03 19.76 8.94
CA THR A 9 -17.89 20.42 7.95
C THR A 9 -17.17 20.79 6.66
N ASP A 10 -15.88 21.15 6.71
CA ASP A 10 -15.11 21.47 5.50
C ASP A 10 -14.73 20.24 4.68
N CYS A 11 -14.65 19.06 5.30
CA CYS A 11 -14.32 17.81 4.58
C CYS A 11 -15.48 17.32 3.69
N PHE A 12 -16.74 17.57 4.07
CA PHE A 12 -17.91 17.10 3.31
C PHE A 12 -18.35 18.06 2.20
N CYS A 13 -18.07 19.35 2.32
CA CYS A 13 -18.42 20.32 1.27
C CYS A 13 -17.54 20.26 0.02
N ASN A 14 -16.36 19.64 0.08
CA ASN A 14 -15.43 19.52 -1.04
C ASN A 14 -15.55 18.22 -1.87
N VAL A 15 -16.53 17.37 -1.59
CA VAL A 15 -16.68 16.05 -2.24
C VAL A 15 -17.65 16.06 -3.44
N MET A 16 -18.39 17.16 -3.68
CA MET A 16 -19.24 17.24 -4.86
C MET A 16 -18.59 18.10 -5.96
N PRO A 17 -18.56 17.61 -7.23
CA PRO A 17 -18.05 18.40 -8.33
C PRO A 17 -18.99 19.58 -8.62
N TYR A 18 -18.44 20.76 -8.75
CA TYR A 18 -19.14 21.93 -9.27
C TYR A 18 -19.46 21.68 -10.76
N THR A 19 -20.66 21.23 -11.02
CA THR A 19 -21.27 21.45 -12.33
C THR A 19 -22.00 22.79 -12.28
N SER A 20 -21.59 23.69 -13.14
CA SER A 20 -22.22 24.99 -13.36
C SER A 20 -23.62 24.79 -13.95
N TYR A 21 -24.61 24.72 -13.09
CA TYR A 21 -26.01 25.01 -13.43
C TYR A 21 -26.59 25.81 -12.28
N SER A 22 -27.11 26.97 -12.63
CA SER A 22 -27.83 27.87 -11.73
C SER A 22 -29.15 27.25 -11.35
N GLU A 23 -29.25 26.57 -10.20
CA GLU A 23 -30.51 26.29 -9.56
C GLU A 23 -30.41 26.47 -8.05
N LYS A 24 -31.49 27.03 -7.51
CA LYS A 24 -31.72 27.54 -6.18
C LYS A 24 -31.24 26.63 -5.06
N LEU A 25 -30.50 27.20 -4.14
CA LEU A 25 -30.14 26.59 -2.87
C LEU A 25 -31.38 26.03 -2.15
N PRO A 26 -31.35 24.80 -1.64
CA PRO A 26 -32.43 24.28 -0.81
C PRO A 26 -32.51 25.10 0.49
N GLY A 27 -33.75 25.43 0.85
CA GLY A 27 -34.11 26.29 1.96
C GLY A 27 -33.59 25.82 3.33
N PRO A 28 -33.71 26.65 4.37
CA PRO A 28 -33.10 26.42 5.69
C PRO A 28 -33.52 25.12 6.38
N GLY A 29 -34.61 24.48 5.96
CA GLY A 29 -35.09 23.21 6.54
C GLY A 29 -34.19 22.00 6.35
N CYS A 30 -33.45 21.90 5.22
CA CYS A 30 -32.58 20.75 4.96
C CYS A 30 -31.28 20.76 5.79
N ARG A 31 -30.81 21.96 6.16
CA ARG A 31 -29.65 22.12 7.07
C ARG A 31 -30.01 21.78 8.53
N ILE A 32 -31.25 21.98 8.93
CA ILE A 32 -31.73 21.63 10.28
C ILE A 32 -31.91 20.12 10.39
N LEU A 33 -32.46 19.46 9.37
CA LEU A 33 -32.65 17.98 9.37
C LEU A 33 -31.33 17.23 9.45
N PHE A 34 -30.32 17.68 8.73
CA PHE A 34 -28.97 17.04 8.77
C PHE A 34 -28.26 17.28 10.11
N ARG A 35 -28.40 18.48 10.69
CA ARG A 35 -27.85 18.81 12.03
C ARG A 35 -28.53 18.00 13.12
N THR A 36 -29.85 17.81 13.06
CA THR A 36 -30.58 16.99 14.02
C THR A 36 -30.23 15.51 13.89
N LEU A 37 -30.06 14.98 12.67
CA LEU A 37 -29.65 13.59 12.45
C LEU A 37 -28.26 13.29 13.00
N VAL A 38 -27.30 14.18 12.79
CA VAL A 38 -25.93 14.05 13.34
C VAL A 38 -25.92 14.20 14.87
N LEU A 39 -26.72 15.13 15.42
CA LEU A 39 -26.82 15.29 16.88
C LEU A 39 -27.50 14.08 17.53
N THR A 40 -28.53 13.52 16.91
CA THR A 40 -29.24 12.33 17.42
C THR A 40 -28.33 11.11 17.35
N PHE A 41 -27.52 10.96 16.29
CA PHE A 41 -26.52 9.88 16.19
C PHE A 41 -25.42 10.02 17.25
N CYS A 42 -24.93 11.24 17.51
CA CYS A 42 -23.96 11.48 18.58
C CYS A 42 -24.55 11.27 19.99
N LEU A 43 -25.84 11.63 20.20
CA LEU A 43 -26.52 11.37 21.48
C LEU A 43 -26.79 9.88 21.71
N CYS A 44 -27.12 9.11 20.65
CA CYS A 44 -27.28 7.66 20.75
C CYS A 44 -25.96 6.95 21.05
N LEU A 45 -24.80 7.51 20.63
CA LEU A 45 -23.49 6.99 20.99
C LEU A 45 -23.10 7.29 22.45
N LEU A 46 -23.63 8.36 23.04
CA LEU A 46 -23.37 8.75 24.43
C LEU A 46 -24.28 8.09 25.46
N SER A 47 -25.46 7.61 25.05
CA SER A 47 -26.41 6.94 25.96
C SER A 47 -26.13 5.46 26.23
N GLY A 48 -25.09 4.88 25.63
CA GLY A 48 -24.68 3.47 25.81
C GLY A 48 -23.68 3.19 26.91
N PHE A 49 -23.19 4.20 27.64
CA PHE A 49 -22.25 3.99 28.76
C PHE A 49 -22.97 3.90 30.10
N GLU A 50 -23.54 2.76 30.43
CA GLU A 50 -23.84 2.42 31.80
C GLU A 50 -22.53 2.06 32.53
N VAL A 51 -22.03 2.96 33.36
CA VAL A 51 -20.97 2.64 34.32
C VAL A 51 -21.61 1.82 35.44
N ARG A 52 -21.53 0.49 35.34
CA ARG A 52 -21.80 -0.39 36.47
C ARG A 52 -20.66 -0.27 37.48
N ALA A 53 -20.94 0.32 38.61
CA ALA A 53 -20.07 0.26 39.78
C ALA A 53 -19.95 -1.22 40.20
N GLN A 54 -18.78 -1.83 40.03
CA GLN A 54 -18.47 -3.14 40.55
C GLN A 54 -18.36 -3.04 42.08
N SER A 55 -19.19 -3.77 42.78
CA SER A 55 -19.05 -4.01 44.22
C SER A 55 -17.69 -4.66 44.49
N ALA A 56 -16.93 -4.10 45.42
CA ALA A 56 -15.64 -4.65 45.83
C ALA A 56 -15.82 -6.00 46.51
N GLN A 57 -15.80 -7.10 45.75
CA GLN A 57 -15.67 -8.43 46.32
C GLN A 57 -14.27 -8.59 46.93
N ARG A 58 -14.20 -9.18 48.13
CA ARG A 58 -12.92 -9.49 48.77
C ARG A 58 -12.14 -10.45 47.88
N LYS A 59 -11.05 -9.97 47.28
CA LYS A 59 -10.10 -10.76 46.47
C LYS A 59 -9.15 -11.49 47.43
N PHE A 60 -8.84 -12.76 47.14
CA PHE A 60 -7.76 -13.47 47.79
C PHE A 60 -6.60 -13.67 46.80
N VAL A 61 -5.39 -13.74 47.31
CA VAL A 61 -4.18 -13.82 46.48
C VAL A 61 -3.81 -15.27 46.25
N VAL A 62 -3.79 -15.66 44.97
CA VAL A 62 -3.27 -16.97 44.51
C VAL A 62 -1.83 -16.75 44.04
N ARG A 63 -0.93 -17.58 44.57
CA ARG A 63 0.47 -17.65 44.14
C ARG A 63 0.72 -19.00 43.52
N GLY A 64 1.64 -19.07 42.55
CA GLY A 64 1.95 -20.33 41.92
C GLY A 64 3.15 -20.25 41.02
N ARG A 65 3.48 -21.39 40.44
CA ARG A 65 4.54 -21.55 39.47
C ARG A 65 3.98 -22.22 38.22
N VAL A 66 4.42 -21.76 37.04
CA VAL A 66 4.11 -22.41 35.78
C VAL A 66 5.37 -23.04 35.21
N THR A 67 5.28 -24.33 34.89
CA THR A 67 6.38 -25.13 34.32
C THR A 67 5.95 -25.84 33.04
N ASP A 68 6.88 -26.32 32.24
CA ASP A 68 6.66 -27.31 31.19
C ASP A 68 6.58 -28.74 31.77
N GLU A 69 6.36 -29.75 30.91
CA GLU A 69 6.32 -31.18 31.30
C GLU A 69 7.67 -31.68 31.84
N ALA A 70 8.79 -31.02 31.47
CA ALA A 70 10.13 -31.35 31.98
C ALA A 70 10.43 -30.67 33.32
N GLY A 71 9.50 -29.87 33.86
CA GLY A 71 9.68 -29.11 35.10
C GLY A 71 10.43 -27.81 34.96
N THR A 72 10.70 -27.34 33.71
CA THR A 72 11.40 -26.07 33.45
C THR A 72 10.46 -24.89 33.69
N PRO A 73 10.86 -23.87 34.47
CA PRO A 73 10.02 -22.71 34.72
C PRO A 73 9.74 -21.89 33.42
N LEU A 74 8.48 -21.58 33.18
CA LEU A 74 8.07 -20.79 32.00
C LEU A 74 7.93 -19.31 32.35
N VAL A 75 8.71 -18.46 31.67
CA VAL A 75 8.73 -17.01 31.86
C VAL A 75 7.75 -16.35 30.90
N GLY A 76 7.05 -15.30 31.35
CA GLY A 76 6.14 -14.51 30.50
C GLY A 76 4.81 -15.21 30.18
N VAL A 77 4.46 -16.28 30.90
CA VAL A 77 3.15 -16.93 30.78
C VAL A 77 2.07 -15.96 31.25
N THR A 78 1.05 -15.79 30.46
CA THR A 78 -0.10 -14.95 30.81
C THR A 78 -1.09 -15.74 31.67
N VAL A 79 -1.36 -15.26 32.88
CA VAL A 79 -2.32 -15.86 33.85
C VAL A 79 -3.44 -14.84 34.07
N VAL A 80 -4.66 -15.14 33.63
CA VAL A 80 -5.82 -14.23 33.65
C VAL A 80 -6.98 -14.87 34.38
N GLU A 81 -7.67 -14.13 35.25
CA GLU A 81 -8.93 -14.52 35.82
C GLU A 81 -10.02 -14.62 34.76
N HIS A 82 -10.59 -15.82 34.56
CA HIS A 82 -11.53 -16.11 33.47
C HIS A 82 -12.68 -15.10 33.37
N GLY A 83 -12.91 -14.57 32.19
CA GLY A 83 -13.96 -13.59 31.93
C GLY A 83 -13.67 -12.16 32.42
N THR A 84 -12.45 -11.86 32.92
CA THR A 84 -12.04 -10.55 33.41
C THR A 84 -10.78 -10.03 32.66
N SER A 85 -10.39 -8.81 32.93
CA SER A 85 -9.07 -8.25 32.48
C SER A 85 -8.01 -8.33 33.59
N ASN A 86 -8.31 -9.00 34.71
CA ASN A 86 -7.38 -9.13 35.83
C ASN A 86 -6.37 -10.21 35.49
N GLY A 87 -5.13 -9.87 35.18
CA GLY A 87 -4.11 -10.84 34.78
C GLY A 87 -2.71 -10.38 35.15
N VAL A 88 -1.80 -11.33 35.22
CA VAL A 88 -0.36 -11.14 35.50
C VAL A 88 0.45 -12.02 34.54
N ALA A 89 1.74 -11.69 34.36
CA ALA A 89 2.68 -12.54 33.65
C ALA A 89 3.64 -13.20 34.66
N THR A 90 4.10 -14.42 34.37
CA THR A 90 5.08 -15.11 35.22
C THR A 90 6.46 -14.46 35.14
N LEU A 91 7.17 -14.44 36.25
CA LEU A 91 8.54 -13.94 36.41
C LEU A 91 9.61 -14.95 35.96
N SER A 92 10.89 -14.59 36.05
CA SER A 92 12.03 -15.43 35.62
C SER A 92 12.10 -16.83 36.22
N GLY A 93 11.47 -17.08 37.38
CA GLY A 93 11.34 -18.38 37.99
C GLY A 93 10.02 -19.14 37.67
N GLY A 94 9.22 -18.62 36.70
CA GLY A 94 7.89 -19.16 36.38
C GLY A 94 6.84 -18.78 37.40
N GLU A 95 7.14 -17.96 38.38
CA GLU A 95 6.27 -17.61 39.50
C GLU A 95 5.26 -16.50 39.12
N PHE A 96 4.04 -16.60 39.66
CA PHE A 96 3.00 -15.58 39.53
C PHE A 96 2.29 -15.33 40.85
N SER A 97 1.69 -14.14 40.97
CA SER A 97 0.84 -13.76 42.10
C SER A 97 -0.32 -12.91 41.60
N ILE A 98 -1.54 -13.39 41.74
CA ILE A 98 -2.76 -12.73 41.23
C ILE A 98 -3.85 -12.67 42.29
N GLY A 99 -4.49 -11.52 42.45
CA GLY A 99 -5.65 -11.35 43.34
C GLY A 99 -6.95 -11.66 42.61
N VAL A 100 -7.69 -12.69 42.98
CA VAL A 100 -8.89 -13.19 42.29
C VAL A 100 -10.11 -13.29 43.20
N ALA A 101 -11.29 -13.43 42.61
CA ALA A 101 -12.53 -13.70 43.35
C ALA A 101 -12.55 -15.14 43.89
N PRO A 102 -13.25 -15.42 44.99
CA PRO A 102 -13.45 -16.79 45.47
C PRO A 102 -14.09 -17.68 44.40
N GLY A 103 -13.49 -18.87 44.17
CA GLY A 103 -13.96 -19.81 43.14
C GLY A 103 -13.61 -19.44 41.70
N ALA A 104 -12.75 -18.46 41.47
CA ALA A 104 -12.32 -18.07 40.14
C ALA A 104 -11.57 -19.18 39.41
N VAL A 105 -11.65 -19.17 38.08
CA VAL A 105 -10.86 -20.01 37.18
C VAL A 105 -9.75 -19.14 36.60
N LEU A 106 -8.53 -19.65 36.52
CA LEU A 106 -7.39 -18.98 35.87
C LEU A 106 -7.19 -19.54 34.47
N ASP A 107 -7.23 -18.68 33.46
CA ASP A 107 -6.82 -19.02 32.12
C ASP A 107 -5.31 -18.76 31.98
N VAL A 108 -4.56 -19.80 31.73
CA VAL A 108 -3.10 -19.78 31.63
C VAL A 108 -2.71 -20.06 30.20
N SER A 109 -1.98 -19.14 29.59
CA SER A 109 -1.56 -19.23 28.17
C SER A 109 -0.13 -18.76 27.96
N CYS A 110 0.60 -19.50 27.14
CA CYS A 110 1.95 -19.16 26.70
C CYS A 110 2.11 -19.49 25.21
N VAL A 111 2.91 -18.72 24.51
CA VAL A 111 3.22 -19.00 23.09
C VAL A 111 4.00 -20.33 23.02
N GLY A 112 3.51 -21.27 22.22
CA GLY A 112 4.10 -22.60 22.08
C GLY A 112 3.57 -23.64 23.04
N TYR A 113 2.57 -23.31 23.85
CA TYR A 113 1.94 -24.23 24.81
C TYR A 113 0.41 -24.26 24.68
N VAL A 114 -0.20 -25.39 24.98
CA VAL A 114 -1.66 -25.56 24.99
C VAL A 114 -2.26 -24.71 26.13
N PRO A 115 -3.16 -23.76 25.85
CA PRO A 115 -3.81 -22.97 26.89
C PRO A 115 -4.60 -23.87 27.86
N ARG A 116 -4.48 -23.61 29.15
CA ARG A 116 -5.14 -24.39 30.20
C ARG A 116 -5.96 -23.52 31.14
N SER A 117 -7.21 -23.89 31.39
CA SER A 117 -8.05 -23.26 32.42
C SER A 117 -7.99 -24.07 33.70
N VAL A 118 -7.57 -23.42 34.80
CA VAL A 118 -7.34 -24.06 36.09
C VAL A 118 -8.24 -23.42 37.15
N PRO A 119 -9.19 -24.18 37.77
CA PRO A 119 -9.98 -23.67 38.88
C PRO A 119 -9.11 -23.47 40.13
N THR A 120 -9.27 -22.33 40.78
CA THR A 120 -8.47 -21.99 41.96
C THR A 120 -8.88 -22.79 43.21
N GLU A 121 -10.12 -23.29 43.27
CA GLU A 121 -10.71 -24.04 44.41
C GLU A 121 -10.41 -23.35 45.77
N ASN A 122 -10.25 -22.05 45.79
CA ASN A 122 -9.83 -21.25 46.96
C ASN A 122 -8.43 -21.63 47.52
N ARG A 123 -7.57 -22.27 46.75
CA ARG A 123 -6.19 -22.58 47.14
C ARG A 123 -5.32 -21.32 46.94
N THR A 124 -4.41 -21.07 47.86
CA THR A 124 -3.45 -19.97 47.80
C THR A 124 -2.16 -20.34 47.07
N GLY A 125 -1.92 -21.62 46.79
CA GLY A 125 -0.77 -22.15 46.04
C GLY A 125 -1.23 -23.01 44.87
N LEU A 126 -0.73 -22.78 43.64
CA LEU A 126 -1.07 -23.47 42.40
C LEU A 126 0.16 -23.72 41.55
N ASP A 127 0.59 -24.97 41.43
CA ASP A 127 1.59 -25.38 40.44
C ASP A 127 0.88 -25.83 39.15
N ILE A 128 1.23 -25.19 38.02
CA ILE A 128 0.56 -25.41 36.75
C ILE A 128 1.58 -25.91 35.75
N THR A 129 1.34 -27.06 35.17
CA THR A 129 2.15 -27.58 34.06
C THR A 129 1.43 -27.34 32.75
N LEU A 130 2.11 -26.74 31.77
CA LEU A 130 1.60 -26.57 30.40
C LEU A 130 2.25 -27.62 29.50
N GLU A 131 1.42 -28.24 28.66
CA GLU A 131 1.84 -29.15 27.59
C GLU A 131 2.31 -28.33 26.39
N GLU A 132 3.44 -28.71 25.77
CA GLU A 132 3.89 -28.06 24.53
C GLU A 132 2.85 -28.26 23.41
N ASP A 133 2.40 -27.19 22.80
CA ASP A 133 1.53 -27.24 21.63
C ASP A 133 2.34 -27.52 20.36
N VAL A 134 2.67 -28.77 20.15
CA VAL A 134 3.39 -29.24 18.95
C VAL A 134 2.61 -28.96 17.66
N LYS A 135 1.33 -28.62 17.75
CA LYS A 135 0.48 -28.24 16.60
C LYS A 135 0.47 -26.74 16.32
N ALA A 136 0.93 -25.91 17.25
CA ALA A 136 0.86 -24.44 17.12
C ALA A 136 1.90 -23.82 16.16
N ILE A 137 2.82 -24.59 15.59
CA ILE A 137 3.88 -24.10 14.69
C ILE A 137 3.67 -24.53 13.24
N ALA A 138 2.46 -24.81 12.83
CA ALA A 138 2.16 -24.85 11.42
C ALA A 138 1.94 -23.41 10.92
N ASP A 139 3.01 -22.73 10.47
CA ASP A 139 2.92 -21.42 9.81
C ASP A 139 2.04 -21.56 8.57
N VAL A 140 0.78 -21.16 8.71
CA VAL A 140 -0.16 -21.12 7.59
C VAL A 140 0.14 -19.89 6.75
N ILE A 141 0.34 -20.11 5.48
CA ILE A 141 0.55 -19.06 4.48
C ILE A 141 -0.66 -18.99 3.55
N VAL A 142 -1.07 -17.78 3.19
CA VAL A 142 -2.00 -17.60 2.08
C VAL A 142 -1.24 -17.80 0.79
N THR A 143 -1.65 -18.78 0.01
CA THR A 143 -1.08 -19.12 -1.27
C THR A 143 -1.89 -18.52 -2.41
N ALA A 144 -1.53 -18.86 -3.65
CA ALA A 144 -2.28 -18.48 -4.81
C ALA A 144 -3.76 -18.87 -4.70
N LEU A 145 -4.63 -18.11 -5.36
CA LEU A 145 -6.08 -18.24 -5.29
C LEU A 145 -6.66 -17.99 -3.88
N GLY A 146 -5.90 -17.36 -2.96
CA GLY A 146 -6.35 -17.07 -1.59
C GLY A 146 -6.61 -18.32 -0.77
N LEU A 147 -5.91 -19.41 -1.04
CA LEU A 147 -5.99 -20.67 -0.27
C LEU A 147 -4.97 -20.66 0.86
N GLU A 148 -5.40 -21.04 2.04
CA GLU A 148 -4.52 -21.22 3.18
C GLU A 148 -3.90 -22.62 3.12
N ARG A 149 -2.55 -22.71 3.17
CA ARG A 149 -1.78 -23.95 3.20
C ARG A 149 -0.69 -23.89 4.25
N ASN A 150 -0.29 -25.03 4.78
CA ASN A 150 0.87 -25.11 5.65
C ASN A 150 2.14 -24.81 4.83
N TYR A 151 3.07 -24.07 5.41
CA TYR A 151 4.32 -23.71 4.77
C TYR A 151 5.13 -24.95 4.33
N ALA A 152 5.11 -26.01 5.15
CA ALA A 152 5.77 -27.29 4.85
C ALA A 152 5.22 -28.01 3.60
N ASP A 153 3.95 -27.75 3.23
CA ASP A 153 3.30 -28.39 2.10
C ASP A 153 3.56 -27.69 0.78
N LEU A 154 4.26 -26.55 0.80
CA LEU A 154 4.53 -25.79 -0.42
C LEU A 154 5.61 -26.44 -1.26
N THR A 155 5.37 -26.56 -2.55
CA THR A 155 6.32 -27.03 -3.55
C THR A 155 7.17 -25.90 -4.16
N TYR A 156 7.01 -24.66 -3.64
CA TYR A 156 7.69 -23.46 -4.13
C TYR A 156 8.07 -22.53 -2.97
N SER A 157 9.04 -21.65 -3.23
CA SER A 157 9.49 -20.67 -2.26
C SER A 157 8.47 -19.55 -2.09
N ALA A 158 8.03 -19.35 -0.88
CA ALA A 158 7.17 -18.24 -0.48
C ALA A 158 7.68 -17.63 0.82
N ASP A 159 7.49 -16.35 1.02
CA ASP A 159 7.77 -15.64 2.29
C ASP A 159 6.49 -15.02 2.80
N LYS A 160 6.28 -15.05 4.12
CA LYS A 160 5.16 -14.38 4.79
C LYS A 160 5.68 -13.28 5.71
N ILE A 161 5.15 -12.09 5.54
CA ILE A 161 5.45 -10.91 6.35
C ILE A 161 4.16 -10.50 7.06
N LYS A 162 4.16 -10.46 8.39
CA LYS A 162 2.99 -10.05 9.18
C LYS A 162 2.75 -8.54 9.03
N GLY A 163 1.49 -8.10 9.09
CA GLY A 163 1.12 -6.68 9.00
C GLY A 163 1.81 -5.83 10.07
N THR A 164 2.01 -6.35 11.27
CA THR A 164 2.77 -5.66 12.34
C THR A 164 4.20 -5.33 11.94
N GLN A 165 4.86 -6.19 11.16
CA GLN A 165 6.21 -5.91 10.66
C GLN A 165 6.23 -4.80 9.59
N LEU A 166 5.12 -4.59 8.85
CA LEU A 166 5.00 -3.50 7.88
C LEU A 166 4.79 -2.16 8.57
N THR A 167 4.13 -2.16 9.73
CA THR A 167 3.77 -0.95 10.47
C THR A 167 4.82 -0.52 11.50
N ASN A 168 5.85 -1.34 11.78
CA ASN A 168 6.94 -0.98 12.68
C ASN A 168 7.75 0.24 12.18
N VAL A 169 8.02 0.31 10.88
CA VAL A 169 8.65 1.47 10.22
C VAL A 169 7.69 1.92 9.13
N LYS A 170 6.94 2.99 9.41
CA LYS A 170 5.90 3.48 8.52
C LYS A 170 6.47 4.35 7.41
N SER A 171 6.00 4.08 6.19
CA SER A 171 6.21 4.92 5.02
C SER A 171 4.87 5.30 4.41
N SER A 172 4.81 6.45 3.75
CA SER A 172 3.64 6.86 2.95
C SER A 172 3.33 5.88 1.81
N ASN A 173 4.32 5.10 1.37
CA ASN A 173 4.19 3.98 0.46
C ASN A 173 4.49 2.66 1.18
N MET A 174 3.46 1.82 1.40
CA MET A 174 3.60 0.57 2.15
C MET A 174 4.60 -0.43 1.56
N ILE A 175 4.79 -0.40 0.23
CA ILE A 175 5.70 -1.33 -0.45
C ILE A 175 7.15 -1.12 -0.02
N LEU A 176 7.54 0.10 0.32
CA LEU A 176 8.88 0.39 0.83
C LEU A 176 9.17 -0.35 2.14
N SER A 177 8.12 -0.63 2.92
CA SER A 177 8.26 -1.44 4.15
C SER A 177 8.64 -2.90 3.90
N LEU A 178 8.59 -3.41 2.67
CA LEU A 178 9.04 -4.75 2.30
C LEU A 178 10.56 -4.82 2.05
N ALA A 179 11.22 -3.67 1.88
CA ALA A 179 12.65 -3.64 1.62
C ALA A 179 13.43 -4.35 2.74
N GLY A 180 14.31 -5.28 2.36
CA GLY A 180 15.13 -6.05 3.28
C GLY A 180 14.42 -7.13 4.10
N LYS A 181 13.08 -7.35 3.90
CA LYS A 181 12.31 -8.34 4.68
C LYS A 181 12.11 -9.67 3.96
N SER A 182 12.42 -9.75 2.68
CA SER A 182 12.31 -10.97 1.89
C SER A 182 13.53 -11.13 0.98
N ALA A 183 14.16 -12.29 1.02
CA ALA A 183 15.32 -12.58 0.20
C ALA A 183 14.98 -12.54 -1.30
N GLY A 184 15.83 -11.89 -2.11
CA GLY A 184 15.64 -11.76 -3.55
C GLY A 184 14.52 -10.80 -3.98
N VAL A 185 14.00 -9.99 -3.05
CA VAL A 185 13.06 -8.90 -3.33
C VAL A 185 13.81 -7.58 -3.20
N GLN A 186 13.84 -6.81 -4.27
CA GLN A 186 14.39 -5.46 -4.30
C GLN A 186 13.25 -4.47 -4.45
N VAL A 187 13.26 -3.42 -3.63
CA VAL A 187 12.29 -2.33 -3.68
C VAL A 187 13.06 -1.02 -3.85
N ASN A 188 12.82 -0.34 -4.95
CA ASN A 188 13.43 0.94 -5.26
C ASN A 188 12.35 2.02 -5.30
N GLU A 189 12.59 3.12 -4.62
CA GLU A 189 11.74 4.30 -4.62
C GLU A 189 12.22 5.30 -5.68
N SER A 190 11.29 5.94 -6.36
CA SER A 190 11.58 7.05 -7.25
C SER A 190 12.01 8.29 -6.45
N SER A 191 12.93 9.08 -6.98
CA SER A 191 13.36 10.35 -6.39
C SER A 191 12.34 11.49 -6.49
N SER A 192 11.12 11.22 -6.92
CA SER A 192 10.04 12.21 -7.10
C SER A 192 9.41 12.73 -5.80
N GLY A 193 9.94 12.37 -4.63
CA GLY A 193 9.46 12.88 -3.34
C GLY A 193 8.07 12.36 -2.95
N ALA A 194 7.28 13.20 -2.28
CA ALA A 194 5.96 12.80 -1.79
C ALA A 194 5.04 12.30 -2.92
N GLY A 195 4.52 11.09 -2.77
CA GLY A 195 3.70 10.42 -3.78
C GLY A 195 4.50 9.77 -4.91
N ALA A 196 5.80 9.55 -4.73
CA ALA A 196 6.64 8.82 -5.67
C ALA A 196 6.18 7.38 -5.89
N SER A 197 6.44 6.85 -7.09
CA SER A 197 6.25 5.44 -7.39
C SER A 197 7.36 4.58 -6.80
N SER A 198 7.09 3.29 -6.71
CA SER A 198 8.06 2.28 -6.33
C SER A 198 8.17 1.21 -7.41
N LYS A 199 9.37 0.69 -7.60
CA LYS A 199 9.64 -0.44 -8.48
C LYS A 199 10.06 -1.63 -7.62
N VAL A 200 9.30 -2.72 -7.75
CA VAL A 200 9.62 -3.99 -7.08
C VAL A 200 10.10 -4.98 -8.11
N SER A 201 11.19 -5.67 -7.83
CA SER A 201 11.65 -6.81 -8.61
C SER A 201 11.88 -8.03 -7.72
N ILE A 202 11.45 -9.19 -8.20
CA ILE A 202 11.63 -10.48 -7.52
C ILE A 202 12.62 -11.31 -8.33
N ARG A 203 13.75 -11.69 -7.72
CA ARG A 203 14.84 -12.44 -8.37
C ARG A 203 15.44 -11.72 -9.59
N GLY A 204 15.45 -10.37 -9.56
CA GLY A 204 16.08 -9.52 -10.56
C GLY A 204 15.20 -9.17 -11.76
N VAL A 205 15.79 -8.45 -12.71
CA VAL A 205 15.16 -8.01 -13.97
C VAL A 205 15.23 -9.14 -14.99
N ARG A 206 14.11 -9.50 -15.62
CA ARG A 206 14.00 -10.58 -16.58
C ARG A 206 13.90 -10.12 -18.02
N SER A 207 13.33 -8.95 -18.25
CA SER A 207 13.09 -8.40 -19.57
C SER A 207 13.61 -6.99 -19.69
N VAL A 208 14.21 -6.66 -20.81
CA VAL A 208 14.64 -5.29 -21.15
C VAL A 208 13.47 -4.47 -21.70
N ALA A 209 12.51 -5.12 -22.35
CA ALA A 209 11.44 -4.44 -23.09
C ALA A 209 10.07 -4.51 -22.41
N SER A 210 9.88 -5.38 -21.41
CA SER A 210 8.60 -5.52 -20.72
C SER A 210 8.66 -5.09 -19.25
N ASP A 211 7.49 -4.90 -18.64
CA ASP A 211 7.39 -4.63 -17.20
C ASP A 211 7.95 -5.82 -16.40
N ASN A 212 8.78 -5.51 -15.42
CA ASN A 212 9.41 -6.49 -14.53
C ASN A 212 8.79 -6.50 -13.13
N GLN A 213 7.68 -5.79 -12.93
CA GLN A 213 7.02 -5.74 -11.64
C GLN A 213 6.22 -7.02 -11.38
N PRO A 214 6.09 -7.45 -10.10
CA PRO A 214 5.23 -8.57 -9.74
C PRO A 214 3.76 -8.21 -9.88
N LEU A 215 2.92 -9.23 -10.01
CA LEU A 215 1.47 -9.08 -9.90
C LEU A 215 1.08 -8.82 -8.44
N TYR A 216 0.26 -7.81 -8.21
CA TYR A 216 -0.33 -7.55 -6.90
C TYR A 216 -1.73 -8.13 -6.81
N VAL A 217 -1.98 -8.83 -5.71
CA VAL A 217 -3.23 -9.53 -5.46
C VAL A 217 -3.70 -9.18 -4.05
N VAL A 218 -4.93 -8.69 -3.92
CA VAL A 218 -5.56 -8.38 -2.61
C VAL A 218 -6.70 -9.34 -2.38
N ASP A 219 -6.69 -10.01 -1.23
CA ASP A 219 -7.68 -11.03 -0.83
C ASP A 219 -7.94 -12.09 -1.90
N GLY A 220 -6.88 -12.43 -2.65
CA GLY A 220 -6.87 -13.44 -3.69
C GLY A 220 -7.28 -12.97 -5.09
N MET A 221 -7.60 -11.67 -5.28
CA MET A 221 -7.99 -11.09 -6.56
C MET A 221 -6.95 -10.07 -7.05
N PRO A 222 -6.55 -10.12 -8.35
CA PRO A 222 -5.65 -9.14 -8.93
C PRO A 222 -6.17 -7.72 -8.81
N ILE A 223 -5.26 -6.76 -8.61
CA ILE A 223 -5.55 -5.32 -8.56
C ILE A 223 -4.72 -4.54 -9.57
N LEU A 224 -5.18 -3.34 -9.89
CA LEU A 224 -4.45 -2.40 -10.74
C LEU A 224 -3.22 -1.85 -10.01
N ASN A 225 -2.08 -1.90 -10.69
CA ASN A 225 -0.87 -1.18 -10.30
C ASN A 225 -0.40 -0.23 -11.39
N SER A 226 -1.34 0.28 -12.17
CA SER A 226 -1.05 1.16 -13.29
C SER A 226 -0.47 2.48 -12.81
N SER A 227 0.52 2.93 -13.54
CA SER A 227 1.12 4.24 -13.40
C SER A 227 1.01 4.95 -14.74
N PRO A 228 -0.09 5.67 -14.99
CA PRO A 228 -0.20 6.50 -16.17
C PRO A 228 0.89 7.58 -16.14
N GLU A 229 1.45 7.90 -17.27
CA GLU A 229 2.50 8.91 -17.41
C GLU A 229 3.80 8.58 -16.64
N GLN A 230 4.48 7.52 -17.02
CA GLN A 230 5.89 7.29 -16.65
C GLN A 230 6.83 7.95 -17.64
N ALA A 231 8.01 8.32 -17.15
CA ALA A 231 9.08 8.87 -17.97
C ALA A 231 9.56 7.85 -19.01
N TYR A 232 9.38 8.14 -20.29
CA TYR A 232 9.83 7.27 -21.38
C TYR A 232 11.33 7.33 -21.64
N THR A 233 11.99 8.42 -21.26
CA THR A 233 13.42 8.61 -21.50
C THR A 233 14.15 9.01 -20.23
N ALA A 234 15.29 8.41 -19.99
CA ALA A 234 16.17 8.76 -18.86
C ALA A 234 16.71 10.20 -18.93
N ILE A 235 16.74 10.79 -20.14
CA ILE A 235 17.27 12.11 -20.41
C ILE A 235 16.19 13.20 -20.33
N GLY A 236 14.91 12.82 -20.23
CA GLY A 236 13.82 13.79 -20.26
C GLY A 236 13.73 14.46 -21.61
N GLY A 237 13.46 13.68 -22.66
CA GLY A 237 13.41 14.18 -24.02
C GLY A 237 12.49 15.39 -24.17
N VAL A 238 12.92 16.36 -24.96
CA VAL A 238 12.21 17.62 -25.21
C VAL A 238 10.79 17.41 -25.70
N ALA A 239 10.56 16.36 -26.48
CA ALA A 239 9.25 16.02 -27.03
C ALA A 239 8.23 15.61 -25.94
N ASP A 240 8.70 14.95 -24.89
CA ASP A 240 7.88 14.42 -23.80
C ASP A 240 8.17 15.14 -22.46
N ALA A 241 8.52 16.41 -22.56
CA ALA A 241 8.74 17.27 -21.41
C ALA A 241 7.49 17.32 -20.53
N GLY A 242 7.52 16.62 -19.49
CA GLY A 242 6.43 16.27 -18.64
C GLY A 242 6.71 14.91 -18.01
N ASN A 243 7.96 14.47 -18.13
CA ASN A 243 8.53 13.30 -17.47
C ASN A 243 8.24 13.35 -15.99
N ARG A 244 7.01 13.01 -15.64
CA ARG A 244 6.63 12.98 -14.26
C ARG A 244 6.37 11.53 -13.86
N ASP A 245 6.71 11.24 -12.65
CA ASP A 245 6.31 10.04 -12.00
C ASP A 245 4.81 10.11 -11.67
N GLY A 246 3.97 9.29 -12.31
CA GLY A 246 2.52 9.20 -12.06
C GLY A 246 2.14 8.58 -10.72
N GLY A 247 3.11 8.06 -9.97
CA GLY A 247 2.86 7.21 -8.79
C GLY A 247 2.53 5.77 -9.21
N ASP A 248 2.21 4.94 -8.26
CA ASP A 248 1.79 3.54 -8.49
C ASP A 248 0.44 3.25 -7.81
N GLY A 249 -0.18 2.13 -8.19
CA GLY A 249 -1.47 1.71 -7.63
C GLY A 249 -1.34 1.08 -6.25
N ILE A 250 -0.23 0.41 -5.97
CA ILE A 250 -0.03 -0.30 -4.71
C ILE A 250 0.21 0.65 -3.53
N SER A 251 0.81 1.81 -3.77
CA SER A 251 0.99 2.85 -2.74
C SER A 251 -0.32 3.39 -2.18
N ASN A 252 -1.44 3.14 -2.88
CA ASN A 252 -2.75 3.63 -2.46
C ASN A 252 -3.36 2.84 -1.29
N LEU A 253 -2.83 1.64 -1.00
CA LEU A 253 -3.30 0.84 0.13
C LEU A 253 -2.78 1.39 1.47
N ASN A 254 -3.62 1.28 2.49
CA ASN A 254 -3.23 1.63 3.85
C ASN A 254 -2.56 0.43 4.54
N ALA A 255 -1.33 0.58 4.99
CA ALA A 255 -0.58 -0.48 5.67
C ALA A 255 -1.26 -1.00 6.95
N GLU A 256 -2.04 -0.14 7.63
CA GLU A 256 -2.76 -0.53 8.86
C GLU A 256 -3.91 -1.49 8.60
N ASP A 257 -4.42 -1.58 7.36
CA ASP A 257 -5.50 -2.51 6.99
C ASP A 257 -4.97 -3.89 6.59
N ILE A 258 -3.64 -4.08 6.57
CA ILE A 258 -3.01 -5.30 6.12
C ILE A 258 -2.80 -6.25 7.31
N GLU A 259 -3.23 -7.48 7.16
CA GLU A 259 -2.98 -8.58 8.08
C GLU A 259 -1.64 -9.27 7.79
N SER A 260 -1.39 -9.57 6.51
CA SER A 260 -0.13 -10.18 6.07
C SER A 260 0.14 -9.94 4.59
N VAL A 261 1.40 -10.05 4.21
CA VAL A 261 1.86 -10.07 2.82
C VAL A 261 2.60 -11.37 2.59
N SER A 262 2.19 -12.12 1.56
CA SER A 262 2.87 -13.33 1.10
C SER A 262 3.51 -13.07 -0.26
N ILE A 263 4.78 -13.43 -0.43
CA ILE A 263 5.53 -13.21 -1.66
C ILE A 263 5.81 -14.55 -2.30
N LEU A 264 5.17 -14.81 -3.45
CA LEU A 264 5.35 -16.04 -4.23
C LEU A 264 6.43 -15.81 -5.29
N LYS A 265 7.50 -16.61 -5.21
CA LYS A 265 8.69 -16.45 -6.05
C LYS A 265 8.77 -17.57 -7.09
N GLY A 266 8.66 -17.23 -8.37
CA GLY A 266 8.95 -18.15 -9.47
C GLY A 266 7.75 -18.65 -10.26
N ALA A 267 8.00 -19.66 -11.10
CA ALA A 267 7.08 -20.19 -12.11
C ALA A 267 5.72 -20.72 -11.59
N PRO A 268 5.61 -21.36 -10.41
CA PRO A 268 4.31 -21.81 -9.90
C PRO A 268 3.29 -20.71 -9.71
N ALA A 269 3.73 -19.49 -9.42
CA ALA A 269 2.84 -18.33 -9.37
C ALA A 269 2.21 -18.02 -10.74
N ALA A 270 3.00 -18.17 -11.81
CA ALA A 270 2.51 -17.98 -13.18
C ALA A 270 1.53 -19.07 -13.60
N ALA A 271 1.73 -20.32 -13.17
CA ALA A 271 0.79 -21.41 -13.46
C ALA A 271 -0.60 -21.18 -12.84
N LEU A 272 -0.70 -20.39 -11.77
CA LEU A 272 -1.97 -20.12 -11.08
C LEU A 272 -2.63 -18.81 -11.53
N TYR A 273 -1.84 -17.75 -11.78
CA TYR A 273 -2.35 -16.41 -12.15
C TYR A 273 -2.11 -16.07 -13.63
N GLY A 274 -1.56 -16.99 -14.43
CA GLY A 274 -1.26 -16.80 -15.86
C GLY A 274 -0.03 -15.93 -16.11
N SER A 275 0.09 -15.44 -17.33
CA SER A 275 1.25 -14.66 -17.81
C SER A 275 1.51 -13.38 -17.00
N GLN A 276 0.48 -12.80 -16.40
CA GLN A 276 0.61 -11.59 -15.56
C GLN A 276 1.48 -11.82 -14.31
N ALA A 277 1.60 -13.06 -13.85
CA ALA A 277 2.41 -13.45 -12.70
C ALA A 277 3.83 -13.94 -13.06
N ALA A 278 4.28 -13.74 -14.30
CA ALA A 278 5.60 -14.20 -14.76
C ALA A 278 6.75 -13.66 -13.89
N ASN A 279 6.62 -12.48 -13.32
CA ASN A 279 7.62 -11.84 -12.46
C ASN A 279 7.41 -12.12 -10.95
N GLY A 280 6.55 -13.08 -10.60
CA GLY A 280 6.14 -13.40 -9.24
C GLY A 280 4.87 -12.68 -8.81
N VAL A 281 4.41 -12.97 -7.59
CA VAL A 281 3.15 -12.43 -7.05
C VAL A 281 3.36 -11.95 -5.63
N ILE A 282 2.81 -10.79 -5.31
CA ILE A 282 2.69 -10.25 -3.97
C ILE A 282 1.22 -10.34 -3.56
N LEU A 283 0.93 -11.27 -2.65
CA LEU A 283 -0.40 -11.50 -2.10
C LEU A 283 -0.57 -10.68 -0.82
N ILE A 284 -1.58 -9.86 -0.77
CA ILE A 284 -1.91 -9.00 0.36
C ILE A 284 -3.22 -9.50 0.96
N THR A 285 -3.19 -9.86 2.22
CA THR A 285 -4.39 -10.21 2.99
C THR A 285 -4.77 -9.04 3.86
N THR A 286 -6.03 -8.59 3.74
CA THR A 286 -6.54 -7.48 4.54
C THR A 286 -7.19 -7.97 5.83
N LYS A 287 -7.19 -7.12 6.85
CA LYS A 287 -7.80 -7.39 8.15
C LYS A 287 -9.30 -7.65 8.01
N LYS A 288 -9.80 -8.58 8.84
CA LYS A 288 -11.21 -8.93 8.96
C LYS A 288 -11.76 -8.44 10.29
N GLY A 289 -13.07 -8.43 10.41
CA GLY A 289 -13.74 -8.24 11.69
C GLY A 289 -13.42 -9.37 12.67
N SER A 290 -13.61 -9.13 13.96
CA SER A 290 -13.36 -10.08 15.02
C SER A 290 -14.63 -10.33 15.83
N ALA A 291 -14.87 -11.58 16.20
CA ALA A 291 -15.95 -12.00 17.10
C ALA A 291 -15.61 -11.78 18.59
N ALA A 292 -14.54 -11.06 18.91
CA ALA A 292 -14.12 -10.80 20.28
C ALA A 292 -15.22 -10.07 21.08
N LYS A 293 -15.44 -10.48 22.35
CA LYS A 293 -16.41 -9.86 23.26
C LYS A 293 -16.17 -8.36 23.47
N ARG A 294 -14.95 -7.88 23.32
CA ARG A 294 -14.59 -6.44 23.28
C ARG A 294 -14.30 -6.04 21.85
N GLN A 295 -14.96 -4.99 21.41
CA GLN A 295 -14.76 -4.38 20.10
C GLN A 295 -13.47 -3.55 20.16
N PRO A 296 -12.36 -3.98 19.55
CA PRO A 296 -11.13 -3.22 19.56
C PRO A 296 -11.28 -1.98 18.66
N VAL A 297 -11.13 -0.81 19.27
CA VAL A 297 -10.95 0.46 18.57
C VAL A 297 -9.47 0.78 18.64
N THR A 298 -8.81 0.86 17.47
CA THR A 298 -7.38 1.16 17.40
C THR A 298 -7.19 2.51 16.73
N PHE A 299 -6.53 3.43 17.43
CA PHE A 299 -6.05 4.68 16.87
C PHE A 299 -4.54 4.66 16.81
N THR A 300 -3.98 4.95 15.63
CA THR A 300 -2.54 5.04 15.41
C THR A 300 -2.20 6.39 14.83
N SER A 301 -1.20 7.04 15.39
CA SER A 301 -0.64 8.30 14.89
C SER A 301 0.87 8.15 14.72
N ASN A 302 1.40 8.59 13.58
CA ASN A 302 2.83 8.58 13.29
C ASN A 302 3.24 9.92 12.70
N LEU A 303 4.34 10.47 13.19
CA LEU A 303 4.95 11.69 12.69
C LEU A 303 6.42 11.39 12.33
N THR A 304 6.77 11.63 11.07
CA THR A 304 8.11 11.40 10.54
C THR A 304 8.71 12.69 10.03
N PHE A 305 9.96 12.97 10.39
CA PHE A 305 10.76 14.06 9.86
C PHE A 305 11.79 13.52 8.90
N GLN A 306 12.00 14.19 7.78
CA GLN A 306 12.92 13.79 6.72
C GLN A 306 13.86 14.92 6.40
N SER A 307 15.15 14.62 6.23
CA SER A 307 16.18 15.54 5.75
C SER A 307 17.03 14.86 4.69
N PRO A 308 17.72 15.60 3.81
CA PRO A 308 18.68 15.00 2.89
C PRO A 308 19.71 14.17 3.65
N PHE A 309 19.85 12.90 3.27
CA PHE A 309 20.81 11.99 3.91
C PHE A 309 22.24 12.29 3.49
N ARG A 310 22.42 12.65 2.21
CA ARG A 310 23.74 12.93 1.63
C ARG A 310 23.60 13.94 0.51
N LEU A 311 24.45 14.95 0.53
CA LEU A 311 24.64 15.91 -0.55
C LEU A 311 26.00 15.69 -1.19
N PRO A 312 26.20 16.06 -2.47
CA PRO A 312 27.52 16.01 -3.08
C PRO A 312 28.53 16.89 -2.35
N ASP A 313 29.74 16.41 -2.24
CA ASP A 313 30.86 17.22 -1.74
C ASP A 313 31.39 18.09 -2.87
N PHE A 314 31.26 19.42 -2.70
CA PHE A 314 31.71 20.37 -3.69
C PHE A 314 33.09 20.91 -3.36
N GLN A 315 33.89 21.20 -4.41
CA GLN A 315 35.16 21.89 -4.26
C GLN A 315 34.96 23.36 -3.86
N ASN A 316 35.87 23.93 -3.08
CA ASN A 316 35.88 25.32 -2.63
C ASN A 316 37.25 25.99 -2.77
N ARG A 317 38.03 25.55 -3.78
CA ARG A 317 39.42 26.04 -4.01
C ARG A 317 39.57 26.82 -5.30
N TYR A 318 38.69 26.58 -6.27
CA TYR A 318 38.73 27.23 -7.58
C TYR A 318 37.46 28.03 -7.78
N GLY A 319 37.63 29.30 -8.14
CA GLY A 319 36.55 30.24 -8.32
C GLY A 319 35.83 30.12 -9.66
N VAL A 320 35.08 31.16 -10.02
CA VAL A 320 34.30 31.20 -11.24
C VAL A 320 35.18 31.46 -12.45
N SER A 321 34.91 30.80 -13.57
CA SER A 321 35.47 31.03 -14.88
C SER A 321 34.36 31.31 -15.89
N GLY A 322 34.51 32.29 -16.79
CA GLY A 322 33.51 32.58 -17.79
C GLY A 322 32.15 33.05 -17.27
N GLY A 323 32.05 33.42 -16.00
CA GLY A 323 30.82 33.88 -15.34
C GLY A 323 29.92 32.81 -14.77
N VAL A 324 30.04 31.54 -15.19
CA VAL A 324 29.12 30.45 -14.80
C VAL A 324 29.83 29.18 -14.39
N GLU A 325 31.07 28.93 -14.73
CA GLU A 325 31.76 27.69 -14.43
C GLU A 325 32.60 27.78 -13.17
N SER A 326 32.73 26.67 -12.44
CA SER A 326 33.39 26.61 -11.14
C SER A 326 34.87 26.26 -11.16
N TRP A 327 35.55 26.26 -12.31
CA TRP A 327 36.95 25.81 -12.48
C TRP A 327 37.87 26.94 -12.98
N GLY A 328 37.69 28.13 -12.43
CA GLY A 328 38.55 29.29 -12.70
C GLY A 328 39.86 29.25 -11.92
N ALA A 329 40.45 30.42 -11.67
CA ALA A 329 41.69 30.55 -10.92
C ALA A 329 41.54 30.05 -9.46
N ARG A 330 42.59 29.49 -8.90
CA ARG A 330 42.65 29.18 -7.50
C ARG A 330 42.64 30.45 -6.66
N ALA A 331 41.62 30.58 -5.80
CA ALA A 331 41.43 31.76 -4.97
C ALA A 331 40.84 31.38 -3.64
N ALA A 332 41.13 32.17 -2.58
CA ALA A 332 40.38 32.09 -1.36
C ALA A 332 38.97 32.62 -1.64
N MET A 333 37.93 31.79 -1.45
CA MET A 333 36.56 32.17 -1.69
C MET A 333 35.68 31.76 -0.48
N LYS A 334 34.58 32.46 -0.32
CA LYS A 334 33.56 32.07 0.65
C LYS A 334 32.84 30.82 0.17
N ALA A 335 32.78 29.82 1.00
CA ALA A 335 31.95 28.63 0.76
C ALA A 335 30.49 28.95 1.15
N TYR A 336 29.59 28.86 0.19
CA TYR A 336 28.14 28.97 0.41
C TYR A 336 27.54 27.57 0.36
N ASP A 337 26.67 27.24 1.29
CA ASP A 337 25.94 25.97 1.29
C ASP A 337 24.64 26.06 0.47
N ASN A 338 24.77 26.53 -0.78
CA ASN A 338 23.64 26.71 -1.68
C ASN A 338 22.80 25.42 -1.85
N ALA A 339 23.45 24.25 -1.80
CA ALA A 339 22.78 22.97 -1.94
C ALA A 339 21.98 22.60 -0.68
N GLY A 340 22.56 22.79 0.51
CA GLY A 340 21.86 22.55 1.77
C GLY A 340 20.68 23.50 1.98
N ASP A 341 20.86 24.77 1.65
CA ASP A 341 19.83 25.82 1.79
C ASP A 341 18.61 25.64 0.86
N PHE A 342 18.74 24.85 -0.19
CA PHE A 342 17.63 24.55 -1.10
C PHE A 342 16.61 23.60 -0.48
N PHE A 343 17.07 22.65 0.32
CA PHE A 343 16.20 21.64 0.94
C PHE A 343 15.62 22.16 2.25
N ARG A 344 14.50 21.57 2.61
CA ARG A 344 13.86 21.80 3.91
C ARG A 344 13.62 20.47 4.62
N THR A 345 13.30 20.52 5.90
CA THR A 345 12.79 19.36 6.63
C THR A 345 11.42 18.96 6.07
N GLY A 346 11.34 17.77 5.51
CA GLY A 346 10.10 17.11 5.13
C GLY A 346 9.37 16.62 6.38
N VAL A 347 8.04 16.59 6.32
CA VAL A 347 7.20 16.13 7.44
C VAL A 347 6.09 15.25 6.89
N THR A 348 5.96 14.05 7.43
CA THR A 348 4.87 13.12 7.12
C THR A 348 4.08 12.82 8.38
N ALA A 349 2.78 13.11 8.36
CA ALA A 349 1.83 12.76 9.41
C ALA A 349 0.87 11.70 8.88
N MET A 350 0.80 10.56 9.56
CA MET A 350 -0.11 9.46 9.23
C MET A 350 -0.97 9.14 10.45
N ASN A 351 -2.29 9.22 10.29
CA ASN A 351 -3.24 8.92 11.33
C ASN A 351 -4.21 7.85 10.82
N SER A 352 -4.50 6.86 11.62
CA SER A 352 -5.42 5.79 11.28
C SER A 352 -6.32 5.45 12.47
N LEU A 353 -7.59 5.25 12.19
CA LEU A 353 -8.59 4.77 13.13
C LEU A 353 -9.21 3.50 12.55
N SER A 354 -9.23 2.42 13.31
CA SER A 354 -9.93 1.21 12.91
C SER A 354 -10.83 0.69 14.04
N VAL A 355 -11.94 0.09 13.63
CA VAL A 355 -12.92 -0.52 14.52
C VAL A 355 -13.20 -1.92 13.99
N SER A 356 -13.02 -2.92 14.85
CA SER A 356 -13.38 -4.30 14.56
C SER A 356 -14.52 -4.70 15.48
N SER A 357 -15.57 -5.25 14.93
CA SER A 357 -16.79 -5.63 15.68
C SER A 357 -17.38 -6.89 15.09
N GLY A 358 -18.14 -7.62 15.88
CA GLY A 358 -18.92 -8.72 15.36
C GLY A 358 -19.31 -9.77 16.40
N THR A 359 -20.07 -10.71 15.88
CA THR A 359 -20.45 -11.97 16.53
C THR A 359 -19.80 -13.14 15.79
N GLU A 360 -20.00 -14.37 16.25
CA GLU A 360 -19.56 -15.55 15.51
C GLU A 360 -20.20 -15.62 14.11
N GLN A 361 -21.42 -15.12 13.95
CA GLN A 361 -22.17 -15.16 12.70
C GLN A 361 -21.86 -14.01 11.75
N MET A 362 -21.61 -12.80 12.26
CA MET A 362 -21.34 -11.61 11.44
C MET A 362 -20.20 -10.81 12.05
N GLN A 363 -19.20 -10.48 11.24
CA GLN A 363 -18.03 -9.70 11.62
C GLN A 363 -17.87 -8.52 10.69
N THR A 364 -17.52 -7.35 11.25
CA THR A 364 -17.31 -6.13 10.50
C THR A 364 -15.97 -5.49 10.88
N TYR A 365 -15.30 -4.95 9.90
CA TYR A 365 -14.10 -4.15 10.06
C TYR A 365 -14.29 -2.83 9.31
N PHE A 366 -14.06 -1.73 9.99
CA PHE A 366 -14.05 -0.39 9.41
C PHE A 366 -12.73 0.28 9.71
N SER A 367 -12.17 0.99 8.73
CA SER A 367 -11.01 1.85 8.96
C SER A 367 -11.10 3.16 8.17
N TYR A 368 -10.46 4.17 8.74
CA TYR A 368 -10.16 5.44 8.09
C TYR A 368 -8.72 5.80 8.34
N ALA A 369 -7.99 6.17 7.28
CA ALA A 369 -6.63 6.67 7.40
C ALA A 369 -6.45 7.98 6.64
N ASN A 370 -5.64 8.87 7.21
CA ASN A 370 -5.19 10.11 6.59
C ASN A 370 -3.66 10.15 6.56
N THR A 371 -3.11 10.45 5.39
CA THR A 371 -1.67 10.72 5.20
C THR A 371 -1.50 12.12 4.66
N ALA A 372 -0.77 12.96 5.38
CA ALA A 372 -0.38 14.30 4.95
C ALA A 372 1.15 14.37 4.94
N GLU A 373 1.74 14.64 3.78
CA GLU A 373 3.18 14.69 3.60
C GLU A 373 3.61 16.00 2.93
N ARG A 374 4.67 16.59 3.46
CA ARG A 374 5.42 17.69 2.87
C ARG A 374 6.82 17.18 2.55
N GLY A 375 7.17 17.15 1.26
CA GLY A 375 8.50 16.70 0.82
C GLY A 375 9.62 17.65 1.24
N ILE A 376 10.85 17.20 1.07
CA ILE A 376 12.07 17.99 1.34
C ILE A 376 12.30 19.11 0.33
N THR A 377 11.67 19.06 -0.84
CA THR A 377 11.69 20.16 -1.84
C THR A 377 10.52 21.10 -1.65
N GLY A 378 10.71 22.40 -2.01
CA GLY A 378 9.88 23.53 -1.59
C GLY A 378 8.36 23.37 -1.67
N SER A 379 7.77 22.97 -2.78
CA SER A 379 6.31 22.98 -3.01
C SER A 379 5.65 21.60 -2.97
N ASN A 380 6.44 20.52 -2.95
CA ASN A 380 5.92 19.15 -3.00
C ASN A 380 5.07 18.79 -1.77
N ARG A 381 3.84 18.30 -2.01
CA ARG A 381 2.88 17.91 -0.97
C ARG A 381 2.01 16.76 -1.44
N LEU A 382 1.70 15.83 -0.52
CA LEU A 382 0.71 14.77 -0.70
C LEU A 382 -0.35 14.86 0.42
N MET A 383 -1.60 14.64 0.05
CA MET A 383 -2.69 14.38 0.97
C MET A 383 -3.48 13.18 0.46
N ARG A 384 -3.68 12.18 1.32
CA ARG A 384 -4.41 10.95 1.00
C ARG A 384 -5.38 10.61 2.12
N HIS A 385 -6.56 10.16 1.71
CA HIS A 385 -7.62 9.64 2.58
C HIS A 385 -7.98 8.24 2.10
N ASN A 386 -7.99 7.28 3.01
CA ASN A 386 -8.40 5.91 2.77
C ASN A 386 -9.59 5.58 3.68
N PHE A 387 -10.62 4.96 3.11
CA PHE A 387 -11.75 4.38 3.83
C PHE A 387 -11.84 2.91 3.45
N ASN A 388 -12.07 2.05 4.42
CA ASN A 388 -12.28 0.63 4.18
C ASN A 388 -13.42 0.10 5.05
N LEU A 389 -14.28 -0.71 4.44
CA LEU A 389 -15.38 -1.41 5.13
C LEU A 389 -15.40 -2.85 4.64
N ARG A 390 -15.27 -3.80 5.57
CA ARG A 390 -15.38 -5.22 5.30
C ARG A 390 -16.43 -5.84 6.20
N ALA A 391 -17.25 -6.71 5.63
CA ALA A 391 -18.24 -7.49 6.34
C ALA A 391 -18.13 -8.96 5.94
N THR A 392 -18.12 -9.83 6.93
CA THR A 392 -18.10 -11.28 6.73
C THR A 392 -19.27 -11.88 7.49
N THR A 393 -20.08 -12.74 6.86
CA THR A 393 -21.22 -13.38 7.50
C THR A 393 -21.35 -14.84 7.10
N GLY A 394 -21.77 -15.67 8.04
CA GLY A 394 -22.15 -17.07 7.82
C GLY A 394 -23.65 -17.20 7.65
N LEU A 395 -24.08 -17.93 6.62
CA LEU A 395 -25.48 -18.24 6.34
C LEU A 395 -25.73 -19.74 6.39
N PHE A 396 -26.98 -20.14 6.70
CA PHE A 396 -27.40 -21.54 6.73
C PHE A 396 -26.52 -22.42 7.64
N ARG A 397 -26.27 -21.99 8.88
CA ARG A 397 -25.40 -22.66 9.86
C ARG A 397 -23.97 -22.82 9.31
N ASP A 398 -23.40 -21.72 8.80
CA ASP A 398 -22.05 -21.62 8.21
C ASP A 398 -21.78 -22.53 6.99
N ARG A 399 -22.85 -23.01 6.33
CA ARG A 399 -22.68 -23.67 5.03
C ARG A 399 -22.25 -22.73 3.92
N ILE A 400 -22.73 -21.48 3.97
CA ILE A 400 -22.33 -20.43 3.02
C ILE A 400 -21.69 -19.31 3.82
N LYS A 401 -20.44 -18.95 3.49
CA LYS A 401 -19.74 -17.81 4.04
C LYS A 401 -19.66 -16.72 2.98
N LEU A 402 -20.19 -15.55 3.28
CA LEU A 402 -20.06 -14.35 2.45
C LEU A 402 -19.03 -13.41 3.05
N ASP A 403 -18.16 -12.84 2.20
CA ASP A 403 -17.14 -11.86 2.58
C ASP A 403 -17.14 -10.75 1.53
N GLY A 404 -17.55 -9.56 1.93
CA GLY A 404 -17.59 -8.37 1.09
C GLY A 404 -16.65 -7.31 1.64
N ASN A 405 -15.89 -6.66 0.77
CA ASN A 405 -14.99 -5.57 1.10
C ASN A 405 -15.17 -4.43 0.11
N ILE A 406 -15.26 -3.20 0.59
CA ILE A 406 -15.23 -1.98 -0.21
C ILE A 406 -14.23 -1.01 0.37
N SER A 407 -13.36 -0.49 -0.47
CA SER A 407 -12.41 0.55 -0.10
C SER A 407 -12.49 1.73 -1.07
N PHE A 408 -12.34 2.93 -0.54
CA PHE A 408 -12.27 4.17 -1.29
C PHE A 408 -11.01 4.93 -0.90
N MET A 409 -10.28 5.42 -1.89
CA MET A 409 -9.11 6.24 -1.69
C MET A 409 -9.20 7.51 -2.53
N ARG A 410 -8.88 8.64 -1.90
CA ARG A 410 -8.67 9.92 -2.59
C ARG A 410 -7.29 10.46 -2.27
N GLN A 411 -6.51 10.75 -3.31
CA GLN A 411 -5.16 11.29 -3.19
C GLN A 411 -5.01 12.56 -4.02
N VAL A 412 -4.40 13.57 -3.42
CA VAL A 412 -3.98 14.80 -4.10
C VAL A 412 -2.47 14.93 -3.93
N VAL A 413 -1.74 15.04 -5.03
CA VAL A 413 -0.30 15.37 -5.03
C VAL A 413 -0.10 16.68 -5.74
N LYS A 414 0.68 17.58 -5.13
CA LYS A 414 1.05 18.88 -5.71
C LYS A 414 2.55 18.94 -5.93
N ASP A 415 2.95 19.50 -7.04
CA ASP A 415 4.31 19.92 -7.36
C ASP A 415 5.34 18.82 -7.08
N LYS A 416 5.05 17.61 -7.60
CA LYS A 416 5.94 16.47 -7.50
C LYS A 416 7.22 16.78 -8.28
N PRO A 417 8.42 16.65 -7.67
CA PRO A 417 9.68 16.81 -8.38
C PRO A 417 9.80 15.83 -9.54
N VAL A 418 10.42 16.26 -10.62
CA VAL A 418 10.68 15.40 -11.76
C VAL A 418 12.03 14.71 -11.58
N PRO A 419 12.10 13.38 -11.60
CA PRO A 419 13.34 12.64 -11.47
C PRO A 419 14.09 12.62 -12.81
N GLY A 420 15.41 12.59 -12.77
CA GLY A 420 16.25 12.56 -13.97
C GLY A 420 16.09 13.81 -14.82
N GLY A 421 16.53 13.78 -16.08
CA GLY A 421 16.34 14.84 -17.05
C GLY A 421 17.01 16.17 -16.69
N PHE A 422 17.32 16.98 -17.69
CA PHE A 422 17.96 18.25 -17.45
C PHE A 422 16.93 19.31 -17.02
N TYR A 423 16.13 19.75 -17.89
CA TYR A 423 15.29 20.95 -17.87
C TYR A 423 14.36 21.13 -16.65
N MET A 424 13.79 20.06 -16.13
CA MET A 424 12.78 20.11 -15.05
C MET A 424 13.33 19.67 -13.70
N ASN A 425 14.54 19.09 -13.66
CA ASN A 425 15.16 18.70 -12.41
C ASN A 425 15.84 19.91 -11.76
N PRO A 426 15.36 20.40 -10.61
CA PRO A 426 15.95 21.58 -9.96
C PRO A 426 17.40 21.34 -9.51
N LEU A 427 17.81 20.06 -9.34
CA LEU A 427 19.16 19.74 -8.89
C LEU A 427 20.23 20.04 -9.96
N VAL A 428 19.86 20.10 -11.25
CA VAL A 428 20.83 20.43 -12.31
C VAL A 428 21.36 21.84 -12.11
N GLY A 429 20.49 22.85 -12.08
CA GLY A 429 20.91 24.22 -11.83
C GLY A 429 21.51 24.42 -10.44
N LEU A 430 21.00 23.69 -9.43
CA LEU A 430 21.53 23.76 -8.06
C LEU A 430 22.97 23.26 -7.95
N TYR A 431 23.29 22.12 -8.56
CA TYR A 431 24.64 21.51 -8.44
C TYR A 431 25.65 22.09 -9.42
N ARG A 432 25.20 22.63 -10.54
CA ARG A 432 26.06 23.37 -11.49
C ARG A 432 26.30 24.82 -11.08
N PHE A 433 25.54 25.35 -10.13
CA PHE A 433 25.68 26.72 -9.68
C PHE A 433 27.12 27.04 -9.25
N PRO A 434 27.71 28.18 -9.71
CA PRO A 434 29.12 28.48 -9.54
C PRO A 434 29.56 28.52 -8.07
N ARG A 435 30.72 27.94 -7.78
CA ARG A 435 31.29 27.95 -6.43
C ARG A 435 31.78 29.35 -6.06
N GLY A 436 31.60 29.70 -4.78
CA GLY A 436 31.97 31.04 -4.28
C GLY A 436 30.95 32.14 -4.60
N VAL A 437 29.83 31.81 -5.28
CA VAL A 437 28.72 32.72 -5.55
C VAL A 437 27.55 32.40 -4.63
N ASP A 438 26.93 33.44 -4.09
CA ASP A 438 25.73 33.34 -3.25
C ASP A 438 24.48 33.16 -4.13
N MET A 439 23.72 32.09 -3.88
CA MET A 439 22.45 31.84 -4.59
C MET A 439 21.27 32.61 -4.01
N THR A 440 21.40 33.23 -2.86
CA THR A 440 20.32 33.96 -2.18
C THR A 440 19.59 34.97 -3.09
N PRO A 441 20.29 35.80 -3.93
CA PRO A 441 19.63 36.72 -4.84
C PRO A 441 18.76 36.04 -5.92
N TYR A 442 19.06 34.78 -6.27
CA TYR A 442 18.29 33.96 -7.21
C TYR A 442 17.20 33.15 -6.52
N ARG A 443 17.27 32.99 -5.20
CA ARG A 443 16.23 32.42 -4.37
C ARG A 443 15.14 33.43 -4.05
N GLU A 444 15.53 34.59 -3.54
CA GLU A 444 14.58 35.62 -3.08
C GLU A 444 13.95 36.38 -4.25
N HIS A 445 14.70 36.56 -5.32
CA HIS A 445 14.25 37.21 -6.54
C HIS A 445 14.44 36.28 -7.73
N PHE A 446 13.79 35.10 -7.70
CA PHE A 446 13.89 34.10 -8.77
C PHE A 446 13.23 34.57 -10.08
N GLU A 447 12.50 35.66 -10.02
CA GLU A 447 11.89 36.29 -11.17
C GLU A 447 12.09 37.82 -11.13
N VAL A 448 12.06 38.44 -12.30
CA VAL A 448 12.17 39.88 -12.49
C VAL A 448 11.10 40.32 -13.51
N TYR A 449 10.52 41.52 -13.31
CA TYR A 449 9.53 42.05 -14.23
C TYR A 449 10.21 42.51 -15.53
N ASP A 450 9.69 42.01 -16.65
CA ASP A 450 10.09 42.38 -18.00
C ASP A 450 9.05 43.40 -18.52
N PRO A 451 9.41 44.66 -18.70
CA PRO A 451 8.50 45.71 -19.15
C PRO A 451 8.03 45.53 -20.60
N ASP A 452 8.85 44.95 -21.47
CA ASP A 452 8.52 44.73 -22.88
C ASP A 452 7.47 43.63 -23.02
N ARG A 453 7.60 42.58 -22.26
CA ARG A 453 6.65 41.43 -22.20
C ARG A 453 5.49 41.66 -21.24
N LYS A 454 5.58 42.69 -20.37
CA LYS A 454 4.60 42.98 -19.30
C LYS A 454 4.30 41.79 -18.38
N LEU A 455 5.31 40.98 -18.08
CA LEU A 455 5.20 39.80 -17.18
C LEU A 455 6.52 39.55 -16.43
N SER A 456 6.47 38.77 -15.38
CA SER A 456 7.68 38.32 -14.68
C SER A 456 8.36 37.19 -15.46
N VAL A 457 9.67 37.36 -15.68
CA VAL A 457 10.53 36.37 -16.33
C VAL A 457 11.52 35.79 -15.37
N GLN A 458 12.05 34.61 -15.66
CA GLN A 458 13.04 33.94 -14.85
C GLN A 458 14.32 34.77 -14.71
N LYS A 459 14.81 34.92 -13.48
CA LYS A 459 16.14 35.45 -13.21
C LYS A 459 17.10 34.32 -12.97
N TRP A 460 18.11 34.17 -13.81
CA TRP A 460 19.13 33.13 -13.67
C TRP A 460 20.50 33.64 -14.07
N ILE A 461 21.57 32.98 -13.59
CA ILE A 461 22.95 33.35 -13.84
C ILE A 461 23.38 33.05 -15.30
N ALA A 462 22.79 32.01 -15.88
CA ALA A 462 23.02 31.55 -17.25
C ALA A 462 21.70 31.54 -18.05
N PRO A 463 21.13 32.71 -18.40
CA PRO A 463 19.78 32.80 -18.98
C PRO A 463 19.66 32.18 -20.37
N SER A 464 20.76 31.97 -21.06
CA SER A 464 20.80 31.37 -22.41
C SER A 464 21.07 29.86 -22.41
N ASP A 465 21.26 29.23 -21.25
CA ASP A 465 21.46 27.78 -21.16
C ASP A 465 20.10 27.07 -21.10
N ASP A 466 19.78 26.33 -22.16
CA ASP A 466 18.53 25.58 -22.27
C ASP A 466 18.51 24.31 -21.38
N PHE A 467 19.66 23.84 -20.88
CA PHE A 467 19.76 22.62 -20.08
C PHE A 467 19.47 22.83 -18.60
N GLU A 468 19.65 24.05 -18.11
CA GLU A 468 19.41 24.35 -16.70
C GLU A 468 18.53 25.57 -16.52
N GLN A 469 17.87 25.63 -15.40
CA GLN A 469 17.01 26.73 -15.01
C GLN A 469 17.24 27.05 -13.54
N ASN A 470 16.81 28.23 -13.10
CA ASN A 470 16.78 28.55 -11.69
C ASN A 470 15.98 27.49 -10.91
N PRO A 471 16.58 26.77 -9.94
CA PRO A 471 15.89 25.77 -9.12
C PRO A 471 14.62 26.31 -8.45
N TYR A 472 14.62 27.58 -8.07
CA TYR A 472 13.46 28.23 -7.44
C TYR A 472 12.39 28.64 -8.45
N TRP A 473 12.75 28.91 -9.72
CA TRP A 473 11.78 29.02 -10.81
C TRP A 473 11.05 27.68 -11.02
N ILE A 474 11.80 26.60 -11.14
CA ILE A 474 11.23 25.27 -11.34
C ILE A 474 10.23 24.95 -10.23
N THR A 475 10.61 25.14 -8.96
CA THR A 475 9.75 24.81 -7.82
C THR A 475 8.56 25.74 -7.62
N ASN A 476 8.59 26.98 -8.17
CA ASN A 476 7.54 27.96 -7.99
C ASN A 476 6.70 28.26 -9.23
N ARG A 477 7.24 28.04 -10.45
CA ARG A 477 6.60 28.39 -11.72
C ARG A 477 6.33 27.20 -12.65
N ILE A 478 6.88 26.01 -12.35
CA ILE A 478 6.46 24.77 -12.98
C ILE A 478 5.59 24.03 -11.97
N ARG A 479 4.27 24.18 -12.13
CA ARG A 479 3.29 23.71 -11.13
C ARG A 479 2.54 22.49 -11.65
N SER A 480 2.37 21.50 -10.78
CA SER A 480 1.58 20.30 -11.08
C SER A 480 0.57 20.00 -9.99
N LYS A 481 -0.56 19.45 -10.36
CA LYS A 481 -1.55 18.92 -9.45
C LYS A 481 -2.12 17.62 -10.04
N SER A 482 -1.99 16.54 -9.32
CA SER A 482 -2.69 15.29 -9.64
C SER A 482 -3.74 14.99 -8.57
N LEU A 483 -4.87 14.50 -9.02
CA LEU A 483 -5.97 13.98 -8.20
C LEU A 483 -6.21 12.55 -8.65
N ARG A 484 -6.14 11.60 -7.72
CA ARG A 484 -6.53 10.20 -7.94
C ARG A 484 -7.67 9.85 -7.01
N ASN A 485 -8.74 9.30 -7.59
CA ASN A 485 -9.77 8.60 -6.85
C ASN A 485 -9.70 7.13 -7.22
N ARG A 486 -9.85 6.23 -6.25
CA ARG A 486 -9.87 4.78 -6.47
C ARG A 486 -10.96 4.15 -5.64
N VAL A 487 -11.70 3.25 -6.26
CA VAL A 487 -12.70 2.40 -5.61
C VAL A 487 -12.32 0.96 -5.87
N MET A 488 -12.17 0.17 -4.81
CA MET A 488 -12.03 -1.27 -4.91
C MET A 488 -13.20 -1.91 -4.16
N ALA A 489 -13.92 -2.81 -4.82
CA ALA A 489 -15.00 -3.57 -4.22
C ALA A 489 -14.82 -5.05 -4.56
N SER A 490 -14.93 -5.92 -3.57
CA SER A 490 -14.85 -7.36 -3.75
C SER A 490 -15.96 -8.08 -3.00
N LEU A 491 -16.41 -9.18 -3.55
CA LEU A 491 -17.37 -10.09 -2.94
C LEU A 491 -16.94 -11.52 -3.17
N SER A 492 -16.94 -12.34 -2.13
CA SER A 492 -16.72 -13.78 -2.23
C SER A 492 -17.82 -14.54 -1.50
N ALA A 493 -18.20 -15.67 -2.07
CA ALA A 493 -19.12 -16.63 -1.50
C ALA A 493 -18.46 -18.02 -1.48
N ASP A 494 -18.28 -18.58 -0.28
CA ASP A 494 -17.75 -19.92 -0.05
C ASP A 494 -18.89 -20.83 0.38
N TRP A 495 -19.23 -21.81 -0.45
CA TRP A 495 -20.25 -22.80 -0.16
C TRP A 495 -19.64 -24.16 0.17
N LYS A 496 -19.83 -24.63 1.39
CA LYS A 496 -19.50 -25.99 1.83
C LYS A 496 -20.60 -26.94 1.35
N VAL A 497 -20.39 -27.57 0.22
CA VAL A 497 -21.37 -28.53 -0.35
C VAL A 497 -21.47 -29.76 0.53
N ASN A 498 -20.30 -30.33 0.90
CA ASN A 498 -20.17 -31.46 1.84
C ASN A 498 -18.78 -31.44 2.53
N GLY A 499 -18.38 -32.54 3.16
CA GLY A 499 -17.12 -32.62 3.93
C GLY A 499 -15.84 -32.60 3.07
N TRP A 500 -15.93 -32.78 1.75
CA TRP A 500 -14.77 -32.87 0.85
C TRP A 500 -14.85 -31.92 -0.36
N LEU A 501 -16.01 -31.25 -0.58
CA LEU A 501 -16.22 -30.33 -1.69
C LEU A 501 -16.68 -28.95 -1.18
N ARG A 502 -15.96 -27.91 -1.59
CA ARG A 502 -16.37 -26.52 -1.46
C ARG A 502 -16.41 -25.86 -2.82
N ILE A 503 -17.37 -24.98 -3.04
CA ILE A 503 -17.45 -24.13 -4.21
C ILE A 503 -17.25 -22.69 -3.74
N ARG A 504 -16.30 -21.99 -4.35
CA ARG A 504 -16.04 -20.58 -4.11
C ARG A 504 -16.33 -19.79 -5.38
N ALA A 505 -17.17 -18.79 -5.28
CA ALA A 505 -17.34 -17.76 -6.31
C ALA A 505 -16.88 -16.43 -5.75
N ARG A 506 -16.10 -15.68 -6.54
CA ARG A 506 -15.64 -14.34 -6.13
C ARG A 506 -15.51 -13.41 -7.31
N GLY A 507 -15.65 -12.14 -7.05
CA GLY A 507 -15.43 -11.09 -8.02
C GLY A 507 -14.92 -9.83 -7.36
N ASN A 508 -14.18 -9.03 -8.11
CA ASN A 508 -13.80 -7.69 -7.71
C ASN A 508 -13.88 -6.71 -8.86
N VAL A 509 -14.11 -5.45 -8.50
CA VAL A 509 -13.96 -4.29 -9.37
C VAL A 509 -12.93 -3.38 -8.75
N ASP A 510 -11.98 -2.93 -9.55
CA ASP A 510 -10.97 -1.93 -9.19
C ASP A 510 -11.05 -0.80 -10.22
N TYR A 511 -11.46 0.38 -9.77
CA TYR A 511 -11.65 1.56 -10.60
C TYR A 511 -10.73 2.69 -10.15
N ILE A 512 -9.97 3.24 -11.09
CA ILE A 512 -9.07 4.39 -10.89
C ILE A 512 -9.54 5.53 -11.79
N ASP A 513 -9.61 6.76 -11.25
CA ASP A 513 -9.82 8.02 -11.98
C ASP A 513 -8.71 8.98 -11.60
N ASP A 514 -7.84 9.30 -12.57
CA ASP A 514 -6.72 10.21 -12.44
C ASP A 514 -6.96 11.49 -13.25
N LYS A 515 -6.78 12.64 -12.61
CA LYS A 515 -6.82 13.96 -13.27
C LYS A 515 -5.54 14.71 -12.96
N VAL A 516 -4.88 15.17 -14.02
CA VAL A 516 -3.59 15.86 -13.91
C VAL A 516 -3.64 17.17 -14.64
N ARG A 517 -3.09 18.20 -13.99
CA ARG A 517 -2.87 19.52 -14.58
C ARG A 517 -1.45 19.96 -14.33
N GLN A 518 -0.77 20.40 -15.40
CA GLN A 518 0.56 20.99 -15.32
C GLN A 518 0.54 22.37 -15.96
N ARG A 519 1.29 23.30 -15.38
CA ARG A 519 1.37 24.70 -15.77
C ARG A 519 2.83 25.10 -15.77
N PHE A 520 3.31 25.49 -16.92
CA PHE A 520 4.64 26.02 -17.10
C PHE A 520 4.50 27.49 -17.44
N TYR A 521 4.96 28.34 -16.56
CA TYR A 521 4.84 29.79 -16.75
C TYR A 521 5.72 30.27 -17.90
N ALA A 522 5.31 31.36 -18.51
CA ALA A 522 6.08 32.06 -19.53
C ALA A 522 7.48 32.37 -18.99
N SER A 523 8.52 32.27 -19.86
CA SER A 523 9.94 32.29 -19.47
C SER A 523 10.53 30.99 -18.92
N THR A 524 9.74 29.90 -18.83
CA THR A 524 10.32 28.56 -18.70
C THR A 524 11.14 28.24 -19.97
N ALA A 525 12.22 27.45 -19.82
CA ALA A 525 13.13 27.09 -20.91
C ALA A 525 12.37 26.76 -22.21
N PRO A 526 12.80 27.30 -23.36
CA PRO A 526 12.10 27.18 -24.66
C PRO A 526 11.91 25.71 -25.08
N ALA A 527 12.82 24.83 -24.67
CA ALA A 527 12.72 23.42 -24.91
C ALA A 527 11.49 22.77 -24.21
N LEU A 528 10.96 23.39 -23.16
CA LEU A 528 9.86 22.85 -22.36
C LEU A 528 8.53 23.54 -22.65
N ALA A 529 8.53 24.83 -22.97
CA ALA A 529 7.33 25.63 -23.09
C ALA A 529 7.47 26.70 -24.17
N GLY A 530 6.36 27.06 -24.80
CA GLY A 530 6.31 28.21 -25.69
C GLY A 530 6.43 29.53 -24.93
N ASN A 531 6.59 30.65 -25.68
CA ASN A 531 6.84 31.97 -25.11
C ASN A 531 5.80 32.41 -24.07
N ASN A 532 4.54 32.01 -24.20
CA ASN A 532 3.46 32.38 -23.29
C ASN A 532 3.19 31.31 -22.21
N GLY A 533 4.04 30.27 -22.15
CA GLY A 533 3.94 29.18 -21.24
C GLY A 533 3.41 27.88 -21.90
N ARG A 534 3.19 26.87 -21.10
CA ARG A 534 2.64 25.55 -21.52
C ARG A 534 1.57 25.09 -20.56
N TYR A 535 0.53 24.50 -21.08
CA TYR A 535 -0.55 23.89 -20.31
C TYR A 535 -0.74 22.43 -20.72
N ILE A 536 -0.82 21.55 -19.73
CA ILE A 536 -1.13 20.15 -19.92
C ILE A 536 -2.32 19.81 -19.02
N GLU A 537 -3.34 19.20 -19.61
CA GLU A 537 -4.45 18.58 -18.90
C GLU A 537 -4.59 17.15 -19.38
N SER A 538 -4.63 16.20 -18.43
CA SER A 538 -4.89 14.80 -18.73
C SER A 538 -5.88 14.19 -17.77
N GLY A 539 -6.77 13.36 -18.31
CA GLY A 539 -7.66 12.47 -17.61
C GLY A 539 -7.33 11.03 -17.97
N TYR A 540 -7.36 10.15 -17.00
CA TYR A 540 -7.15 8.72 -17.19
C TYR A 540 -8.11 7.97 -16.28
N SER A 541 -8.91 7.09 -16.84
CA SER A 541 -9.72 6.17 -16.05
C SER A 541 -9.46 4.73 -16.47
N GLU A 542 -9.42 3.85 -15.49
CA GLU A 542 -9.16 2.45 -15.70
C GLU A 542 -10.07 1.62 -14.80
N THR A 543 -10.71 0.64 -15.40
CA THR A 543 -11.57 -0.33 -14.72
C THR A 543 -11.01 -1.71 -14.93
N LEU A 544 -10.80 -2.45 -13.84
CA LEU A 544 -10.48 -3.87 -13.86
C LEU A 544 -11.62 -4.62 -13.18
N PHE A 545 -12.23 -5.53 -13.91
CA PHE A 545 -13.15 -6.51 -13.37
C PHE A 545 -12.50 -7.90 -13.38
N ASN A 546 -12.53 -8.60 -12.25
CA ASN A 546 -12.18 -10.02 -12.20
C ASN A 546 -13.36 -10.81 -11.64
N GLY A 547 -13.64 -11.94 -12.28
CA GLY A 547 -14.57 -12.95 -11.80
C GLY A 547 -13.91 -14.31 -11.76
N GLU A 548 -14.20 -15.12 -10.74
CA GLU A 548 -13.61 -16.45 -10.60
C GLU A 548 -14.58 -17.40 -9.91
N VAL A 549 -14.62 -18.63 -10.39
CA VAL A 549 -15.33 -19.75 -9.75
C VAL A 549 -14.37 -20.91 -9.57
N LEU A 550 -14.31 -21.46 -8.35
CA LEU A 550 -13.44 -22.55 -7.95
C LEU A 550 -14.26 -23.70 -7.38
N ALA A 551 -13.98 -24.93 -7.78
CA ALA A 551 -14.36 -26.15 -7.10
C ALA A 551 -13.13 -26.68 -6.34
N LEU A 552 -13.22 -26.76 -5.03
CA LEU A 552 -12.15 -27.13 -4.10
C LEU A 552 -12.46 -28.50 -3.51
N PHE A 553 -11.64 -29.48 -3.83
CA PHE A 553 -11.72 -30.84 -3.33
C PHE A 553 -10.62 -31.06 -2.31
N ASP A 554 -10.96 -31.59 -1.15
CA ASP A 554 -10.03 -31.97 -0.10
C ASP A 554 -10.52 -33.20 0.60
N ARG A 555 -9.76 -34.30 0.54
CA ARG A 555 -10.16 -35.58 1.14
C ARG A 555 -8.95 -36.36 1.64
N ARG A 556 -9.00 -36.75 2.87
CA ARG A 556 -8.09 -37.75 3.46
C ARG A 556 -8.68 -39.14 3.26
N PHE A 557 -8.00 -39.99 2.46
CA PHE A 557 -8.43 -41.33 2.13
C PHE A 557 -8.00 -42.35 3.21
N THR A 558 -6.77 -42.17 3.70
CA THR A 558 -6.20 -42.96 4.81
C THR A 558 -5.46 -42.01 5.76
N PRO A 559 -5.01 -42.46 6.94
CA PRO A 559 -4.18 -41.64 7.82
C PRO A 559 -2.95 -41.06 7.11
N ASP A 560 -2.42 -41.73 6.09
CA ASP A 560 -1.18 -41.35 5.39
C ASP A 560 -1.42 -40.60 4.08
N TRP A 561 -2.61 -40.73 3.44
CA TRP A 561 -2.85 -40.19 2.11
C TRP A 561 -3.93 -39.10 2.13
N THR A 562 -3.53 -37.90 1.76
CA THR A 562 -4.45 -36.79 1.51
C THR A 562 -4.38 -36.36 0.06
N PHE A 563 -5.54 -36.18 -0.58
CA PHE A 563 -5.68 -35.66 -1.92
C PHE A 563 -6.42 -34.33 -1.88
N SER A 564 -5.85 -33.33 -2.52
CA SER A 564 -6.49 -32.03 -2.70
C SER A 564 -6.46 -31.64 -4.17
N ALA A 565 -7.56 -31.12 -4.69
CA ALA A 565 -7.62 -30.59 -6.05
C ALA A 565 -8.43 -29.31 -6.13
N THR A 566 -8.08 -28.48 -7.07
CA THR A 566 -8.80 -27.25 -7.40
C THR A 566 -9.04 -27.19 -8.90
N VAL A 567 -10.28 -27.00 -9.30
CA VAL A 567 -10.64 -26.71 -10.71
C VAL A 567 -11.30 -25.36 -10.73
N GLY A 568 -10.86 -24.48 -11.64
CA GLY A 568 -11.34 -23.11 -11.68
C GLY A 568 -11.45 -22.53 -13.08
N ALA A 569 -12.33 -21.54 -13.19
CA ALA A 569 -12.46 -20.67 -14.33
C ALA A 569 -12.37 -19.22 -13.87
N SER A 570 -11.70 -18.37 -14.64
CA SER A 570 -11.58 -16.94 -14.34
C SER A 570 -11.74 -16.07 -15.57
N LEU A 571 -12.24 -14.86 -15.32
CA LEU A 571 -12.37 -13.77 -16.28
C LEU A 571 -11.65 -12.56 -15.73
N ASN A 572 -10.77 -11.96 -16.53
CA ASN A 572 -10.14 -10.66 -16.26
C ASN A 572 -10.51 -9.72 -17.41
N ASP A 573 -11.15 -8.62 -17.10
CA ASP A 573 -11.61 -7.63 -18.07
C ASP A 573 -11.13 -6.26 -17.66
N ARG A 574 -10.32 -5.62 -18.49
CA ARG A 574 -9.70 -4.33 -18.25
C ARG A 574 -10.11 -3.35 -19.34
N THR A 575 -10.62 -2.18 -18.94
CA THR A 575 -10.98 -1.09 -19.84
C THR A 575 -10.24 0.18 -19.44
N VAL A 576 -9.68 0.89 -20.42
CA VAL A 576 -8.93 2.14 -20.24
C VAL A 576 -9.54 3.22 -21.10
N ASN A 577 -9.75 4.39 -20.49
CA ASN A 577 -10.08 5.62 -21.18
C ASN A 577 -9.07 6.70 -20.79
N SER A 578 -8.54 7.42 -21.75
CA SER A 578 -7.61 8.52 -21.49
C SER A 578 -7.78 9.67 -22.49
N LEU A 579 -7.61 10.88 -21.99
CA LEU A 579 -7.51 12.09 -22.79
C LEU A 579 -6.35 12.91 -22.28
N ARG A 580 -5.42 13.29 -23.16
CA ARG A 580 -4.34 14.23 -22.88
C ARG A 580 -4.34 15.35 -23.89
N ILE A 581 -4.35 16.56 -23.40
CA ILE A 581 -4.19 17.78 -24.16
C ILE A 581 -2.94 18.49 -23.66
N ASP A 582 -2.01 18.81 -24.57
CA ASP A 582 -0.71 19.37 -24.25
C ASP A 582 -0.34 20.42 -25.29
N SER A 583 -0.18 21.66 -24.87
CA SER A 583 0.25 22.71 -25.78
C SER A 583 1.70 22.57 -26.25
N LYS A 584 2.51 21.71 -25.62
CA LYS A 584 3.95 21.54 -25.91
C LYS A 584 4.67 22.89 -26.06
N THR A 585 5.41 23.05 -27.13
CA THR A 585 6.07 24.33 -27.49
C THR A 585 5.19 25.26 -28.34
N ALA A 586 3.97 24.79 -28.73
CA ALA A 586 2.96 25.70 -29.26
C ALA A 586 2.61 26.73 -28.16
N SER A 587 2.60 28.01 -28.55
CA SER A 587 2.33 29.07 -27.58
C SER A 587 0.90 29.03 -27.09
N LEU A 588 0.65 29.55 -25.91
CA LEU A 588 -0.68 29.95 -25.46
C LEU A 588 -1.02 31.31 -26.13
N TYR A 589 -2.28 31.59 -26.41
CA TYR A 589 -2.71 32.89 -26.92
C TYR A 589 -2.36 34.02 -25.93
N TYR A 590 -2.68 33.84 -24.67
CA TYR A 590 -2.38 34.77 -23.57
C TYR A 590 -1.41 34.17 -22.59
N PRO A 591 -0.36 34.90 -22.19
CA PRO A 591 0.66 34.38 -21.29
C PRO A 591 0.09 34.04 -19.91
N ASN A 592 0.50 32.87 -19.39
CA ASN A 592 0.15 32.40 -18.04
C ASN A 592 -1.36 32.19 -17.78
N VAL A 593 -2.19 32.14 -18.84
CA VAL A 593 -3.60 31.76 -18.75
C VAL A 593 -3.73 30.27 -19.07
N PHE A 594 -3.98 29.45 -18.06
CA PHE A 594 -3.89 28.00 -18.14
C PHE A 594 -5.27 27.33 -18.26
N ASN A 595 -5.76 27.20 -19.47
CA ASN A 595 -6.96 26.44 -19.83
C ASN A 595 -6.82 25.97 -21.29
N VAL A 596 -7.65 24.99 -21.67
CA VAL A 596 -7.60 24.36 -22.99
C VAL A 596 -7.94 25.37 -24.11
N ALA A 597 -8.88 26.27 -23.88
CA ALA A 597 -9.28 27.26 -24.90
C ALA A 597 -8.18 28.29 -25.23
N ASN A 598 -7.18 28.42 -24.37
CA ASN A 598 -6.03 29.33 -24.59
C ASN A 598 -4.86 28.66 -25.33
N ILE A 599 -4.99 27.38 -25.71
CA ILE A 599 -3.93 26.68 -26.46
C ILE A 599 -4.01 27.04 -27.94
N VAL A 600 -2.91 27.44 -28.53
CA VAL A 600 -2.78 27.58 -29.97
C VAL A 600 -2.71 26.20 -30.60
N MET A 601 -3.82 25.74 -31.14
CA MET A 601 -3.94 24.40 -31.75
C MET A 601 -3.29 24.42 -33.13
N ASN A 602 -2.03 24.04 -33.18
CA ASN A 602 -1.25 23.89 -34.40
C ASN A 602 -0.52 22.54 -34.43
N SER A 603 0.36 22.31 -35.37
CA SER A 603 1.14 21.06 -35.50
C SER A 603 2.03 20.75 -34.30
N SER A 604 2.32 21.70 -33.44
CA SER A 604 3.12 21.52 -32.22
C SER A 604 2.26 21.14 -31.01
N ALA A 605 0.94 21.41 -31.01
CA ALA A 605 0.04 20.95 -29.96
C ALA A 605 -0.25 19.46 -30.12
N TYR A 606 -0.50 18.79 -29.01
CA TYR A 606 -0.72 17.35 -28.97
C TYR A 606 -2.03 17.04 -28.26
N VAL A 607 -2.85 16.23 -28.93
CA VAL A 607 -4.05 15.63 -28.35
C VAL A 607 -3.94 14.13 -28.55
N ASP A 608 -4.09 13.37 -27.47
CA ASP A 608 -4.11 11.92 -27.47
C ASP A 608 -5.34 11.45 -26.70
N GLU A 609 -6.13 10.60 -27.33
CA GLU A 609 -7.35 10.08 -26.78
C GLU A 609 -7.42 8.57 -27.01
N GLN A 610 -7.79 7.85 -25.96
CA GLN A 610 -8.16 6.44 -26.05
C GLN A 610 -9.54 6.28 -25.44
N ILE A 611 -10.43 5.67 -26.20
CA ILE A 611 -11.80 5.39 -25.77
C ILE A 611 -11.97 3.88 -25.74
N ASP A 612 -12.43 3.36 -24.59
CA ASP A 612 -12.78 1.95 -24.38
C ASP A 612 -11.70 0.97 -24.85
N ALA A 613 -10.41 1.30 -24.63
CA ALA A 613 -9.32 0.38 -24.90
C ALA A 613 -9.45 -0.84 -23.97
N ARG A 614 -10.04 -1.94 -24.50
CA ARG A 614 -10.44 -3.11 -23.73
C ARG A 614 -9.50 -4.28 -23.96
N ARG A 615 -9.15 -4.94 -22.86
CA ARG A 615 -8.41 -6.20 -22.85
C ARG A 615 -9.11 -7.21 -21.96
N GLN A 616 -9.40 -8.39 -22.50
CA GLN A 616 -10.03 -9.48 -21.77
C GLN A 616 -9.17 -10.74 -21.80
N ILE A 617 -9.08 -11.44 -20.67
CA ILE A 617 -8.45 -12.75 -20.56
C ILE A 617 -9.44 -13.69 -19.89
N GLN A 618 -9.70 -14.83 -20.55
CA GLN A 618 -10.48 -15.94 -20.01
C GLN A 618 -9.55 -17.09 -19.72
N SER A 619 -9.80 -17.83 -18.64
CA SER A 619 -8.90 -18.90 -18.24
C SER A 619 -9.62 -20.09 -17.63
N LEU A 620 -9.10 -21.28 -17.94
CA LEU A 620 -9.45 -22.51 -17.25
C LEU A 620 -8.18 -23.10 -16.64
N PHE A 621 -8.27 -23.57 -15.39
CA PHE A 621 -7.12 -24.11 -14.69
C PHE A 621 -7.51 -25.21 -13.70
N ALA A 622 -6.55 -26.09 -13.44
CA ALA A 622 -6.68 -27.15 -12.46
C ALA A 622 -5.36 -27.37 -11.71
N THR A 623 -5.45 -27.66 -10.44
CA THR A 623 -4.32 -28.08 -9.60
C THR A 623 -4.72 -29.35 -8.87
N ALA A 624 -3.82 -30.32 -8.82
CA ALA A 624 -3.96 -31.54 -8.01
C ALA A 624 -2.72 -31.71 -7.13
N SER A 625 -2.92 -32.07 -5.89
CA SER A 625 -1.87 -32.31 -4.91
C SER A 625 -2.13 -33.60 -4.18
N VAL A 626 -1.09 -34.41 -4.02
CA VAL A 626 -1.10 -35.65 -3.26
C VAL A 626 -0.07 -35.55 -2.16
N LYS A 627 -0.50 -35.74 -0.93
CA LYS A 627 0.35 -35.71 0.26
C LYS A 627 0.41 -37.11 0.88
N TYR A 628 1.64 -37.60 1.15
CA TYR A 628 1.90 -38.90 1.76
C TYR A 628 2.62 -38.71 3.11
N ALA A 629 2.10 -39.35 4.16
CA ALA A 629 2.66 -39.43 5.51
C ALA A 629 3.13 -38.07 6.08
N GLU A 630 2.45 -36.97 5.71
CA GLU A 630 2.79 -35.57 6.05
C GLU A 630 4.23 -35.16 5.67
N SER A 631 4.98 -36.01 5.00
CA SER A 631 6.39 -35.80 4.65
C SER A 631 6.63 -35.50 3.18
N LEU A 632 5.88 -36.11 2.28
CA LEU A 632 6.02 -35.93 0.83
C LEU A 632 4.77 -35.29 0.24
N ASN A 633 4.93 -34.20 -0.47
CA ASN A 633 3.87 -33.55 -1.25
C ASN A 633 4.25 -33.42 -2.70
N LEU A 634 3.38 -33.89 -3.60
CA LEU A 634 3.49 -33.78 -5.05
C LEU A 634 2.36 -32.90 -5.56
N GLU A 635 2.67 -31.93 -6.39
CA GLU A 635 1.69 -31.00 -6.96
C GLU A 635 1.84 -30.88 -8.46
N VAL A 636 0.72 -30.90 -9.17
CA VAL A 636 0.62 -30.66 -10.62
C VAL A 636 -0.38 -29.55 -10.85
N THR A 637 -0.02 -28.57 -11.67
CA THR A 637 -0.90 -27.49 -12.09
C THR A 637 -0.90 -27.35 -13.59
N GLY A 638 -2.08 -27.17 -14.16
CA GLY A 638 -2.29 -26.83 -15.57
C GLY A 638 -3.22 -25.65 -15.72
N ARG A 639 -2.93 -24.74 -16.64
CA ARG A 639 -3.75 -23.57 -16.96
C ARG A 639 -3.73 -23.27 -18.44
N ASN A 640 -4.87 -22.87 -18.99
CA ASN A 640 -4.98 -22.37 -20.35
C ASN A 640 -5.64 -20.99 -20.35
N ASP A 641 -5.02 -20.02 -21.02
CA ASP A 641 -5.46 -18.63 -21.12
C ASP A 641 -5.82 -18.29 -22.57
N TRP A 642 -6.95 -17.61 -22.77
CA TRP A 642 -7.36 -16.99 -24.03
C TRP A 642 -7.39 -15.48 -23.85
N ALA A 643 -6.67 -14.75 -24.69
CA ALA A 643 -6.53 -13.30 -24.58
C ALA A 643 -7.09 -12.58 -25.81
N SER A 644 -7.93 -11.57 -25.59
CA SER A 644 -8.49 -10.74 -26.66
C SER A 644 -7.44 -9.96 -27.47
N THR A 645 -6.23 -9.78 -26.91
CA THR A 645 -5.11 -9.12 -27.59
C THR A 645 -4.58 -9.87 -28.81
N LEU A 646 -5.04 -11.10 -29.02
CA LEU A 646 -4.73 -11.91 -30.21
C LEU A 646 -5.77 -11.80 -31.32
N ALA A 647 -6.89 -11.09 -31.08
CA ALA A 647 -7.88 -10.82 -32.09
C ALA A 647 -7.24 -10.16 -33.32
N TYR A 648 -7.68 -10.58 -34.50
CA TYR A 648 -7.17 -10.11 -35.80
C TYR A 648 -5.70 -10.48 -36.08
N THR A 649 -5.10 -11.41 -35.33
CA THR A 649 -3.78 -11.98 -35.62
C THR A 649 -3.90 -13.40 -36.14
N SER A 650 -2.81 -13.99 -36.66
CA SER A 650 -2.76 -15.39 -37.06
C SER A 650 -2.99 -16.38 -35.90
N HIS A 651 -2.97 -15.89 -34.67
CA HIS A 651 -3.18 -16.65 -33.44
C HIS A 651 -4.53 -16.39 -32.78
N GLU A 652 -5.48 -15.80 -33.49
CA GLU A 652 -6.83 -15.56 -32.96
C GLU A 652 -7.47 -16.88 -32.51
N GLY A 653 -8.05 -16.86 -31.31
CA GLY A 653 -8.63 -18.05 -30.67
C GLY A 653 -7.64 -19.05 -30.11
N SER A 654 -6.33 -18.86 -30.31
CA SER A 654 -5.31 -19.75 -29.72
C SER A 654 -5.25 -19.57 -28.21
N GLY A 655 -5.21 -20.69 -27.47
CA GLY A 655 -4.98 -20.70 -26.03
C GLY A 655 -3.50 -20.89 -25.72
N PHE A 656 -3.06 -20.29 -24.64
CA PHE A 656 -1.72 -20.48 -24.07
C PHE A 656 -1.78 -21.42 -22.89
N PHE A 657 -1.17 -22.59 -23.04
CA PHE A 657 -1.13 -23.59 -21.97
C PHE A 657 0.13 -23.44 -21.13
N TYR A 658 -0.04 -23.39 -19.80
CA TYR A 658 1.01 -23.38 -18.80
C TYR A 658 0.88 -24.60 -17.91
N TYR A 659 2.00 -25.18 -17.50
CA TYR A 659 1.99 -26.28 -16.53
C TYR A 659 3.10 -26.08 -15.48
N SER A 660 2.90 -26.67 -14.32
CA SER A 660 3.88 -26.72 -13.24
C SER A 660 3.85 -28.09 -12.57
N LEU A 661 5.02 -28.63 -12.31
CA LEU A 661 5.21 -29.83 -11.49
C LEU A 661 6.06 -29.44 -10.29
N GLY A 662 5.61 -29.80 -9.11
CA GLY A 662 6.30 -29.50 -7.87
C GLY A 662 6.34 -30.72 -6.95
N ALA A 663 7.44 -30.85 -6.20
CA ALA A 663 7.58 -31.84 -5.14
C ALA A 663 8.21 -31.14 -3.92
N SER A 664 7.71 -31.45 -2.74
CA SER A 664 8.35 -31.08 -1.48
C SER A 664 8.50 -32.28 -0.58
N TRP A 665 9.62 -32.37 0.11
CA TRP A 665 9.92 -33.44 1.02
C TRP A 665 10.40 -32.86 2.35
N VAL A 666 9.66 -33.15 3.42
CA VAL A 666 10.03 -32.79 4.80
C VAL A 666 10.87 -33.90 5.38
N CYS A 667 12.19 -33.75 5.37
CA CYS A 667 13.16 -34.78 5.78
C CYS A 667 13.14 -35.07 7.30
N LEU A 668 12.72 -34.07 8.11
CA LEU A 668 12.68 -34.17 9.55
C LEU A 668 11.26 -33.87 10.01
N LEU A 669 10.52 -34.91 10.35
CA LEU A 669 9.32 -34.71 11.16
C LEU A 669 9.81 -34.30 12.56
N TYR A 670 9.52 -33.08 12.98
CA TYR A 670 9.78 -32.61 14.34
C TYR A 670 8.87 -33.37 15.33
N THR A 671 9.19 -34.62 15.56
CA THR A 671 8.50 -35.46 16.55
C THR A 671 9.26 -35.60 17.86
N SER A 672 10.53 -35.14 17.91
CA SER A 672 11.26 -34.91 19.14
C SER A 672 12.46 -33.99 18.91
N PRO A 673 12.84 -33.12 19.87
CA PRO A 673 14.05 -32.32 19.76
C PRO A 673 15.27 -33.24 19.64
N SER A 674 16.10 -32.95 18.61
CA SER A 674 17.38 -33.69 18.42
C SER A 674 18.19 -33.65 19.72
N PRO A 675 18.87 -34.75 20.08
CA PRO A 675 19.80 -34.74 21.23
C PRO A 675 20.90 -33.65 21.15
N ARG A 676 21.17 -33.12 19.95
CA ARG A 676 22.10 -32.01 19.74
C ARG A 676 21.52 -30.65 20.16
N ASP A 677 20.22 -30.45 20.10
CA ASP A 677 19.59 -29.19 20.52
C ASP A 677 19.55 -29.03 22.04
N ARG A 678 19.73 -30.14 22.79
CA ARG A 678 19.87 -30.12 24.24
C ARG A 678 21.27 -29.72 24.74
N SER A 679 22.28 -29.70 23.86
CA SER A 679 23.66 -29.38 24.24
C SER A 679 24.04 -27.90 24.09
N VAL A 680 23.19 -27.06 23.49
CA VAL A 680 23.47 -25.64 23.26
C VAL A 680 22.86 -24.74 24.33
N SER A 681 22.07 -25.28 25.26
CA SER A 681 21.44 -24.54 26.37
C SER A 681 22.13 -24.79 27.72
N ARG A 682 23.48 -24.99 27.74
CA ARG A 682 24.29 -24.99 28.97
C ARG A 682 25.31 -23.87 28.95
#